data_b692da422bf60348b953a4e7f14b7623
#
_entry.id   b692da422bf60348b953a4e7f14b7623
#
_cell.length_a   1.000
_cell.length_b   1.000
_cell.length_c   1.000
_cell.angle_alpha   90.00
_cell.angle_beta   90.00
_cell.angle_gamma   90.00
#
_symmetry.space_group_name_H-M   'P 1'
#
loop_
_entity.id
_entity.type
_entity.pdbx_description
1 polymer ?
#
loop_
_entity_poly.entity_id
_entity_poly.type
_entity_poly.pdbx_seq_one_letter_code
_entity_poly.pdbx_strand_id
1 'polypeptide(L)'
;MSIKKQLLQRIKSAREESKKEQKFSGNLMDYIEMVEKNPDIIKSSHKRLYDAIVEHGSYAMPDSDSRKFKIFDGETIKIHKYFDGEFFGMETVIEKIMSFLSSAAHKGEESRQVLLLMGPVGAGKSALTEHVKKALEGKKYYTLKGDPHRGEPLQLIPRSLRSSVEEALKVKIDGDISPIVRHKLLNDYDGKYEDFEVEETTFSQRGRRGVASVPPMDANSQDVSVLIGSVDISKLDKFAEDDPRSLSLNGAFNVGNRGIVELVEVFKNEIEFLHTIITATQEKRVPSPGKSDMLHFDGVILAHCNEAEWNRFQSEHTNEAIMDRIVKISVPYCLELNQEIKIYEKMLGKSDFKAHIAPHTLKIASMFSVMSRLKDSAKCDALTKMKIYNGEEVLEKGRVRKVDIRDLREEARHEGLDGISTRFITKALDNALTASDKGMITPISVIDSLTKMVKEQLIDESLKTKCLELLQKTIREEYLKILETEIAKAFISAYEEQAQSLFDSYLDNAEAHTTRAKIKDKITKEERKPDEGFMASIEEQIGVTGSSRDGFRSDVTAYMFAKMRRGEKVSFKTYEPLKNAIESYLISSVRAMARIVTKSKTRDEEQTRKHSDMVSVMIKDYGYSAESAEEILIFAANNLWRDS
;
A
#
# COMPACT_ATOMS: atom_id res chain seq x y z
N MET A 1 -38.78 -1.41 12.96
CA MET A 1 -38.32 -0.89 14.27
C MET A 1 -37.54 0.39 14.05
N SER A 2 -37.79 1.45 14.85
CA SER A 2 -37.02 2.71 14.73
C SER A 2 -35.52 2.46 15.04
N ILE A 3 -34.63 3.05 14.25
CA ILE A 3 -33.17 3.01 14.42
C ILE A 3 -32.77 3.30 15.87
N LYS A 4 -33.49 4.21 16.54
CA LYS A 4 -33.31 4.54 17.97
C LYS A 4 -33.53 3.32 18.88
N LYS A 5 -34.54 2.48 18.61
CA LYS A 5 -34.82 1.25 19.39
C LYS A 5 -33.75 0.18 19.18
N GLN A 6 -33.29 0.01 17.95
CA GLN A 6 -32.21 -0.94 17.65
C GLN A 6 -30.87 -0.51 18.28
N LEU A 7 -30.51 0.78 18.23
CA LEU A 7 -29.34 1.33 18.91
C LEU A 7 -29.42 1.17 20.42
N LEU A 8 -30.56 1.50 21.04
CA LEU A 8 -30.75 1.32 22.46
C LEU A 8 -30.66 -0.15 22.90
N GLN A 9 -31.15 -1.08 22.09
CA GLN A 9 -31.05 -2.51 22.38
C GLN A 9 -29.59 -2.99 22.27
N ARG A 10 -28.83 -2.55 21.25
CA ARG A 10 -27.40 -2.85 21.11
C ARG A 10 -26.56 -2.24 22.23
N ILE A 11 -26.87 -1.01 22.67
CA ILE A 11 -26.19 -0.37 23.80
C ILE A 11 -26.49 -1.13 25.11
N LYS A 12 -27.72 -1.61 25.31
CA LYS A 12 -28.08 -2.40 26.49
C LYS A 12 -27.38 -3.77 26.47
N SER A 13 -27.38 -4.49 25.34
CA SER A 13 -26.67 -5.78 25.23
C SER A 13 -25.15 -5.61 25.41
N ALA A 14 -24.54 -4.61 24.81
CA ALA A 14 -23.12 -4.31 25.01
C ALA A 14 -22.78 -3.96 26.47
N ARG A 15 -23.70 -3.29 27.17
CA ARG A 15 -23.57 -2.97 28.60
C ARG A 15 -23.74 -4.20 29.49
N GLU A 16 -24.59 -5.12 29.12
CA GLU A 16 -24.79 -6.40 29.82
C GLU A 16 -23.65 -7.37 29.56
N GLU A 17 -23.10 -7.40 28.35
CA GLU A 17 -21.87 -8.15 28.01
C GLU A 17 -20.67 -7.60 28.76
N SER A 18 -20.48 -6.29 28.78
CA SER A 18 -19.41 -5.64 29.55
C SER A 18 -19.54 -5.84 31.08
N LYS A 19 -20.77 -6.03 31.60
CA LYS A 19 -20.97 -6.40 33.01
C LYS A 19 -20.77 -7.88 33.29
N LYS A 20 -20.99 -8.75 32.28
CA LYS A 20 -20.74 -10.21 32.38
C LYS A 20 -19.29 -10.56 32.26
N GLU A 21 -18.46 -9.76 31.58
CA GLU A 21 -17.01 -9.85 31.65
C GLU A 21 -16.57 -9.33 33.03
N GLN A 22 -16.64 -10.18 34.05
CA GLN A 22 -16.03 -9.89 35.34
C GLN A 22 -14.53 -9.70 35.09
N LYS A 23 -14.08 -8.44 35.17
CA LYS A 23 -12.66 -8.14 35.20
C LYS A 23 -12.06 -8.85 36.40
N PHE A 24 -10.93 -9.53 36.17
CA PHE A 24 -10.20 -10.10 37.27
C PHE A 24 -9.86 -8.99 38.31
N SER A 25 -10.22 -9.21 39.55
CA SER A 25 -9.82 -8.45 40.69
C SER A 25 -9.61 -9.43 41.82
N GLY A 26 -8.37 -9.70 42.15
CA GLY A 26 -7.94 -10.64 43.17
C GLY A 26 -6.68 -10.12 43.87
N ASN A 27 -6.08 -10.91 44.72
CA ASN A 27 -4.80 -10.59 45.34
C ASN A 27 -3.61 -11.18 44.59
N LEU A 28 -2.39 -10.97 45.06
CA LEU A 28 -1.19 -11.53 44.47
C LEU A 28 -1.22 -13.06 44.39
N MET A 29 -1.79 -13.73 45.38
CA MET A 29 -1.85 -15.20 45.42
C MET A 29 -2.80 -15.74 44.34
N ASP A 30 -3.96 -15.10 44.15
CA ASP A 30 -4.88 -15.43 43.08
C ASP A 30 -4.22 -15.26 41.69
N TYR A 31 -3.39 -14.22 41.55
CA TYR A 31 -2.62 -13.99 40.31
C TYR A 31 -1.55 -15.06 40.11
N ILE A 32 -0.83 -15.48 41.12
CA ILE A 32 0.16 -16.56 41.09
C ILE A 32 -0.50 -17.87 40.61
N GLU A 33 -1.68 -18.21 41.13
CA GLU A 33 -2.42 -19.40 40.69
C GLU A 33 -2.81 -19.32 39.21
N MET A 34 -3.14 -18.12 38.71
CA MET A 34 -3.41 -17.93 37.27
C MET A 34 -2.15 -18.14 36.44
N VAL A 35 -1.01 -17.64 36.89
CA VAL A 35 0.28 -17.79 36.21
C VAL A 35 0.72 -19.25 36.21
N GLU A 36 0.54 -19.98 37.31
CA GLU A 36 0.81 -21.42 37.39
C GLU A 36 0.02 -22.21 36.33
N LYS A 37 -1.26 -21.88 36.15
CA LYS A 37 -2.12 -22.49 35.12
C LYS A 37 -1.76 -22.07 33.71
N ASN A 38 -1.30 -20.84 33.52
CA ASN A 38 -0.95 -20.27 32.24
C ASN A 38 0.25 -19.30 32.33
N PRO A 39 1.49 -19.78 32.23
CA PRO A 39 2.69 -18.93 32.28
C PRO A 39 2.76 -17.88 31.17
N ASP A 40 2.02 -18.08 30.08
CA ASP A 40 1.94 -17.14 28.96
C ASP A 40 1.26 -15.79 29.29
N ILE A 41 0.70 -15.67 30.48
CA ILE A 41 0.22 -14.37 31.02
C ILE A 41 1.41 -13.40 31.19
N ILE A 42 2.58 -13.93 31.57
CA ILE A 42 3.81 -13.17 31.78
C ILE A 42 4.63 -13.15 30.49
N LYS A 43 4.38 -12.16 29.66
CA LYS A 43 5.13 -11.93 28.42
C LYS A 43 5.86 -10.59 28.49
N SER A 44 7.09 -10.55 27.94
CA SER A 44 7.73 -9.28 27.65
C SER A 44 6.90 -8.47 26.64
N SER A 45 7.08 -7.18 26.59
CA SER A 45 6.42 -6.29 25.63
C SER A 45 6.61 -6.74 24.18
N HIS A 46 7.85 -7.13 23.82
CA HIS A 46 8.19 -7.63 22.48
C HIS A 46 7.46 -8.93 22.16
N LYS A 47 7.47 -9.90 23.09
CA LYS A 47 6.77 -11.18 22.92
C LYS A 47 5.27 -10.99 22.76
N ARG A 48 4.69 -10.10 23.56
CA ARG A 48 3.26 -9.77 23.50
C ARG A 48 2.86 -9.15 22.17
N LEU A 49 3.65 -8.19 21.69
CA LEU A 49 3.41 -7.55 20.39
C LEU A 49 3.57 -8.53 19.24
N TYR A 50 4.66 -9.32 19.26
CA TYR A 50 4.91 -10.34 18.24
C TYR A 50 3.77 -11.36 18.16
N ASP A 51 3.35 -11.92 19.31
CA ASP A 51 2.27 -12.90 19.38
C ASP A 51 0.94 -12.29 18.90
N ALA A 52 0.64 -11.04 19.28
CA ALA A 52 -0.57 -10.35 18.87
C ALA A 52 -0.68 -10.15 17.35
N ILE A 53 0.45 -10.02 16.66
CA ILE A 53 0.49 -9.93 15.20
C ILE A 53 0.40 -11.32 14.58
N VAL A 54 1.17 -12.29 15.09
CA VAL A 54 1.29 -13.65 14.52
C VAL A 54 0.02 -14.47 14.72
N GLU A 55 -0.78 -14.21 15.75
CA GLU A 55 -2.07 -14.92 15.97
C GLU A 55 -3.03 -14.84 14.76
N HIS A 56 -2.91 -13.79 13.93
CA HIS A 56 -3.69 -13.64 12.70
C HIS A 56 -3.25 -14.61 11.59
N GLY A 57 -2.10 -15.25 11.77
CA GLY A 57 -1.51 -16.19 10.82
C GLY A 57 -0.69 -15.50 9.73
N SER A 58 -0.01 -16.32 8.97
CA SER A 58 0.82 -15.91 7.84
C SER A 58 0.83 -17.02 6.79
N TYR A 59 1.20 -16.66 5.57
CA TYR A 59 1.39 -17.60 4.46
C TYR A 59 2.59 -17.19 3.62
N ALA A 60 3.16 -18.13 2.88
CA ALA A 60 4.19 -17.83 1.90
C ALA A 60 3.54 -17.22 0.65
N MET A 61 4.19 -16.26 0.01
CA MET A 61 3.73 -15.70 -1.26
C MET A 61 3.50 -16.85 -2.26
N PRO A 62 2.29 -16.99 -2.84
CA PRO A 62 1.97 -18.11 -3.71
C PRO A 62 2.74 -18.03 -5.03
N ASP A 63 3.01 -19.19 -5.64
CA ASP A 63 3.71 -19.26 -6.94
C ASP A 63 2.90 -18.62 -8.09
N SER A 64 1.59 -18.46 -7.89
CA SER A 64 0.72 -17.74 -8.83
C SER A 64 0.92 -16.22 -8.83
N ASP A 65 1.55 -15.66 -7.79
CA ASP A 65 1.93 -14.24 -7.77
C ASP A 65 3.22 -14.06 -8.60
N SER A 66 3.07 -13.40 -9.74
CA SER A 66 4.19 -13.15 -10.66
C SER A 66 5.35 -12.40 -10.03
N ARG A 67 5.12 -11.65 -8.95
CA ARG A 67 6.13 -10.89 -8.22
C ARG A 67 7.17 -11.80 -7.57
N LYS A 68 6.77 -13.01 -7.14
CA LYS A 68 7.68 -13.98 -6.51
C LYS A 68 8.93 -14.24 -7.34
N PHE A 69 8.76 -14.49 -8.64
CA PHE A 69 9.87 -14.81 -9.53
C PHE A 69 10.48 -13.57 -10.20
N LYS A 70 9.67 -12.55 -10.48
CA LYS A 70 10.10 -11.38 -11.25
C LYS A 70 10.64 -10.24 -10.38
N ILE A 71 10.21 -10.14 -9.14
CA ILE A 71 10.59 -9.06 -8.21
C ILE A 71 11.43 -9.58 -7.05
N PHE A 72 11.07 -10.74 -6.51
CA PHE A 72 11.71 -11.33 -5.34
C PHE A 72 12.64 -12.51 -5.67
N ASP A 73 12.93 -12.74 -6.95
CA ASP A 73 13.91 -13.73 -7.44
C ASP A 73 13.67 -15.16 -6.92
N GLY A 74 12.44 -15.53 -6.68
CA GLY A 74 12.05 -16.82 -6.13
C GLY A 74 12.23 -16.95 -4.62
N GLU A 75 12.65 -15.90 -3.92
CA GLU A 75 12.71 -15.89 -2.46
C GLU A 75 11.32 -16.12 -1.85
N THR A 76 11.31 -16.85 -0.75
CA THR A 76 10.06 -17.12 -0.03
C THR A 76 9.73 -15.93 0.87
N ILE A 77 8.95 -14.99 0.36
CA ILE A 77 8.45 -13.86 1.14
C ILE A 77 7.25 -14.31 1.97
N LYS A 78 7.32 -14.07 3.28
CA LYS A 78 6.27 -14.38 4.23
C LYS A 78 5.29 -13.23 4.36
N ILE A 79 4.03 -13.46 3.99
CA ILE A 79 2.98 -12.48 4.11
C ILE A 79 2.23 -12.69 5.42
N HIS A 80 2.24 -11.68 6.28
CA HIS A 80 1.51 -11.69 7.54
C HIS A 80 0.09 -11.14 7.31
N LYS A 81 -0.93 -11.95 7.60
CA LYS A 81 -2.35 -11.60 7.37
C LYS A 81 -2.77 -10.33 8.11
N TYR A 82 -2.11 -10.00 9.21
CA TYR A 82 -2.37 -8.76 9.95
C TYR A 82 -2.15 -7.50 9.11
N PHE A 83 -1.19 -7.51 8.19
CA PHE A 83 -0.86 -6.39 7.31
C PHE A 83 -1.46 -6.52 5.91
N ASP A 84 -1.94 -7.71 5.55
CA ASP A 84 -2.48 -8.00 4.21
C ASP A 84 -3.72 -7.16 3.91
N GLY A 85 -3.78 -6.57 2.70
CA GLY A 85 -4.84 -5.63 2.32
C GLY A 85 -4.76 -4.25 2.99
N GLU A 86 -3.86 -4.06 3.96
CA GLU A 86 -3.63 -2.76 4.61
C GLU A 86 -2.42 -2.02 4.02
N PHE A 87 -1.36 -2.74 3.64
CA PHE A 87 -0.14 -2.18 3.08
C PHE A 87 0.23 -2.90 1.78
N PHE A 88 0.58 -2.13 0.76
CA PHE A 88 0.89 -2.61 -0.58
C PHE A 88 2.32 -2.22 -0.95
N GLY A 89 3.09 -3.17 -1.51
CA GLY A 89 4.49 -2.95 -1.89
C GLY A 89 5.45 -2.76 -0.69
N MET A 90 5.04 -3.19 0.50
CA MET A 90 5.82 -3.08 1.74
C MET A 90 6.22 -4.44 2.32
N GLU A 91 6.08 -5.52 1.58
CA GLU A 91 6.29 -6.89 2.07
C GLU A 91 7.67 -7.06 2.70
N THR A 92 8.73 -6.58 2.03
CA THR A 92 10.11 -6.63 2.55
C THR A 92 10.31 -5.79 3.82
N VAL A 93 9.65 -4.64 3.91
CA VAL A 93 9.70 -3.78 5.11
C VAL A 93 9.03 -4.47 6.29
N ILE A 94 7.84 -5.03 6.05
CA ILE A 94 7.07 -5.77 7.07
C ILE A 94 7.86 -7.00 7.54
N GLU A 95 8.48 -7.74 6.64
CA GLU A 95 9.29 -8.91 6.98
C GLU A 95 10.48 -8.52 7.89
N LYS A 96 11.17 -7.42 7.61
CA LYS A 96 12.25 -6.90 8.47
C LYS A 96 11.73 -6.49 9.84
N ILE A 97 10.57 -5.84 9.93
CA ILE A 97 9.93 -5.49 11.21
C ILE A 97 9.58 -6.76 11.99
N MET A 98 9.02 -7.77 11.33
CA MET A 98 8.64 -9.03 11.96
C MET A 98 9.86 -9.85 12.38
N SER A 99 10.96 -9.80 11.63
CA SER A 99 12.24 -10.40 12.01
C SER A 99 12.80 -9.75 13.28
N PHE A 100 12.82 -8.41 13.34
CA PHE A 100 13.19 -7.66 14.55
C PHE A 100 12.33 -8.06 15.75
N LEU A 101 11.01 -8.05 15.60
CA LEU A 101 10.09 -8.41 16.68
C LEU A 101 10.24 -9.87 17.10
N SER A 102 10.50 -10.78 16.18
CA SER A 102 10.74 -12.21 16.46
C SER A 102 12.00 -12.39 17.29
N SER A 103 13.12 -11.80 16.89
CA SER A 103 14.37 -11.88 17.65
C SER A 103 14.22 -11.25 19.03
N ALA A 104 13.63 -10.05 19.12
CA ALA A 104 13.37 -9.38 20.38
C ALA A 104 12.43 -10.16 21.32
N ALA A 105 11.41 -10.84 20.77
CA ALA A 105 10.49 -11.69 21.52
C ALA A 105 11.18 -12.90 22.17
N HIS A 106 12.27 -13.37 21.57
CA HIS A 106 13.13 -14.46 22.07
C HIS A 106 14.30 -13.94 22.93
N LYS A 107 14.26 -12.67 23.34
CA LYS A 107 15.31 -12.01 24.16
C LYS A 107 16.65 -11.88 23.42
N GLY A 108 16.63 -11.79 22.08
CA GLY A 108 17.79 -11.43 21.27
C GLY A 108 18.24 -9.99 21.54
N GLU A 109 19.35 -9.57 20.92
CA GLU A 109 19.95 -8.24 21.10
C GLU A 109 18.96 -7.12 20.73
N GLU A 110 18.07 -7.38 19.75
CA GLU A 110 17.04 -6.44 19.31
C GLU A 110 16.06 -6.05 20.44
N SER A 111 15.93 -6.88 21.49
CA SER A 111 15.12 -6.55 22.67
C SER A 111 15.65 -5.33 23.45
N ARG A 112 16.88 -4.92 23.16
CA ARG A 112 17.58 -3.78 23.79
C ARG A 112 17.84 -2.64 22.80
N GLN A 113 17.21 -2.68 21.63
CA GLN A 113 17.42 -1.71 20.57
C GLN A 113 16.11 -0.98 20.22
N VAL A 114 16.26 0.20 19.62
CA VAL A 114 15.15 0.99 19.11
C VAL A 114 14.89 0.58 17.66
N LEU A 115 13.66 0.29 17.32
CA LEU A 115 13.27 0.07 15.92
C LEU A 115 12.99 1.42 15.25
N LEU A 116 13.85 1.81 14.32
CA LEU A 116 13.75 3.07 13.58
C LEU A 116 13.25 2.84 12.15
N LEU A 117 12.13 3.45 11.81
CA LEU A 117 11.61 3.51 10.44
C LEU A 117 12.09 4.81 9.77
N MET A 118 12.99 4.70 8.80
CA MET A 118 13.52 5.84 8.03
C MET A 118 12.92 5.88 6.63
N GLY A 119 12.53 7.04 6.16
CA GLY A 119 12.06 7.19 4.77
C GLY A 119 11.39 8.53 4.51
N PRO A 120 11.01 8.81 3.26
CA PRO A 120 10.47 10.10 2.86
C PRO A 120 9.09 10.39 3.47
N VAL A 121 8.68 11.65 3.40
CA VAL A 121 7.37 12.08 3.91
C VAL A 121 6.26 11.48 3.05
N GLY A 122 5.29 10.83 3.69
CA GLY A 122 4.18 10.20 2.97
C GLY A 122 4.46 8.77 2.46
N ALA A 123 5.60 8.16 2.83
CA ALA A 123 5.91 6.76 2.52
C ALA A 123 5.12 5.73 3.36
N GLY A 124 4.23 6.18 4.26
CA GLY A 124 3.40 5.27 5.06
C GLY A 124 3.97 4.88 6.42
N LYS A 125 5.13 5.42 6.86
CA LYS A 125 5.75 5.13 8.17
C LYS A 125 4.78 5.25 9.34
N SER A 126 4.13 6.40 9.48
CA SER A 126 3.18 6.65 10.58
C SER A 126 1.95 5.74 10.49
N ALA A 127 1.46 5.43 9.29
CA ALA A 127 0.36 4.48 9.10
C ALA A 127 0.76 3.08 9.55
N LEU A 128 1.98 2.65 9.23
CA LEU A 128 2.53 1.35 9.62
C LEU A 128 2.71 1.27 11.15
N THR A 129 3.27 2.32 11.78
CA THR A 129 3.41 2.40 13.23
C THR A 129 2.06 2.39 13.94
N GLU A 130 1.09 3.17 13.44
CA GLU A 130 -0.29 3.14 13.96
C GLU A 130 -0.93 1.76 13.86
N HIS A 131 -0.69 1.05 12.76
CA HIS A 131 -1.21 -0.30 12.59
C HIS A 131 -0.55 -1.30 13.55
N VAL A 132 0.76 -1.21 13.75
CA VAL A 132 1.50 -2.02 14.74
C VAL A 132 0.96 -1.77 16.16
N LYS A 133 0.73 -0.52 16.56
CA LYS A 133 0.13 -0.19 17.87
C LYS A 133 -1.25 -0.80 18.06
N LYS A 134 -2.07 -0.84 17.01
CA LYS A 134 -3.42 -1.45 17.06
C LYS A 134 -3.41 -2.94 17.36
N ALA A 135 -2.31 -3.66 17.12
CA ALA A 135 -2.22 -5.07 17.46
C ALA A 135 -2.40 -5.34 18.97
N LEU A 136 -2.04 -4.37 19.82
CA LEU A 136 -2.23 -4.46 21.27
C LEU A 136 -3.58 -3.92 21.74
N GLU A 137 -4.30 -3.09 20.97
CA GLU A 137 -5.54 -2.45 21.42
C GLU A 137 -6.56 -3.50 21.89
N GLY A 138 -7.08 -3.33 23.12
CA GLY A 138 -8.05 -4.25 23.71
C GLY A 138 -7.46 -5.54 24.28
N LYS A 139 -6.18 -5.86 24.08
CA LYS A 139 -5.53 -7.03 24.72
C LYS A 139 -5.44 -6.83 26.23
N LYS A 140 -5.60 -7.91 26.99
CA LYS A 140 -5.61 -7.90 28.46
C LYS A 140 -4.20 -8.07 29.04
N TYR A 141 -3.94 -7.41 30.15
CA TYR A 141 -2.77 -7.63 30.99
C TYR A 141 -3.10 -7.28 32.45
N TYR A 142 -2.25 -7.65 33.38
CA TYR A 142 -2.51 -7.54 34.81
C TYR A 142 -1.53 -6.55 35.44
N THR A 143 -1.99 -5.74 36.39
CA THR A 143 -1.20 -4.72 37.07
C THR A 143 -1.53 -4.69 38.55
N LEU A 144 -0.62 -4.16 39.35
CA LEU A 144 -0.89 -3.83 40.75
C LEU A 144 -1.88 -2.67 40.83
N LYS A 145 -2.91 -2.79 41.65
CA LYS A 145 -3.99 -1.81 41.72
C LYS A 145 -3.49 -0.42 42.10
N GLY A 146 -3.80 0.53 41.24
CA GLY A 146 -3.42 1.94 41.42
C GLY A 146 -1.92 2.21 41.25
N ASP A 147 -1.20 1.37 40.51
CA ASP A 147 0.16 1.67 40.04
C ASP A 147 0.09 2.41 38.68
N PRO A 148 0.46 3.70 38.64
CA PRO A 148 0.45 4.45 37.38
C PRO A 148 1.51 3.95 36.41
N HIS A 149 2.60 3.33 36.87
CA HIS A 149 3.64 2.72 36.06
C HIS A 149 3.22 1.37 35.47
N ARG A 150 2.19 0.72 36.02
CA ARG A 150 1.61 -0.55 35.57
C ARG A 150 2.65 -1.67 35.47
N GLY A 151 3.50 -1.82 36.48
CA GLY A 151 4.50 -2.89 36.57
C GLY A 151 3.88 -4.30 36.55
N GLU A 152 4.74 -5.30 36.38
CA GLU A 152 4.34 -6.71 36.46
C GLU A 152 4.04 -7.09 37.92
N PRO A 153 2.87 -7.67 38.25
CA PRO A 153 2.52 -8.00 39.64
C PRO A 153 3.54 -8.85 40.37
N LEU A 154 4.23 -9.80 39.70
CA LEU A 154 5.27 -10.61 40.36
C LEU A 154 6.49 -9.81 40.84
N GLN A 155 6.68 -8.58 40.38
CA GLN A 155 7.74 -7.69 40.89
C GLN A 155 7.57 -7.40 42.37
N LEU A 156 6.37 -7.60 42.92
CA LEU A 156 6.08 -7.45 44.35
C LEU A 156 6.80 -8.52 45.19
N ILE A 157 7.14 -9.67 44.60
CA ILE A 157 7.83 -10.77 45.32
C ILE A 157 9.22 -10.32 45.75
N PRO A 158 9.56 -10.45 47.03
CA PRO A 158 10.88 -10.12 47.57
C PRO A 158 12.00 -10.81 46.81
N ARG A 159 13.10 -10.12 46.53
CA ARG A 159 14.23 -10.65 45.76
C ARG A 159 14.77 -11.95 46.31
N SER A 160 14.74 -12.16 47.65
CA SER A 160 15.18 -13.40 48.27
C SER A 160 14.35 -14.63 47.94
N LEU A 161 13.10 -14.45 47.51
CA LEU A 161 12.16 -15.52 47.19
C LEU A 161 12.03 -15.74 45.68
N ARG A 162 12.52 -14.81 44.84
CA ARG A 162 12.30 -14.83 43.39
C ARG A 162 12.83 -16.10 42.72
N SER A 163 14.05 -16.52 43.06
CA SER A 163 14.63 -17.73 42.46
C SER A 163 13.75 -18.97 42.62
N SER A 164 13.16 -19.17 43.79
CA SER A 164 12.26 -20.30 44.08
C SER A 164 10.94 -20.16 43.30
N VAL A 165 10.40 -18.94 43.17
CA VAL A 165 9.16 -18.68 42.46
C VAL A 165 9.38 -18.79 40.92
N GLU A 166 10.50 -18.30 40.42
CA GLU A 166 10.89 -18.43 39.00
C GLU A 166 11.02 -19.90 38.58
N GLU A 167 11.64 -20.74 39.44
CA GLU A 167 11.76 -22.17 39.19
C GLU A 167 10.40 -22.88 39.22
N ALA A 168 9.55 -22.55 40.21
CA ALA A 168 8.23 -23.13 40.35
C ALA A 168 7.28 -22.75 39.21
N LEU A 169 7.22 -21.50 38.82
CA LEU A 169 6.34 -20.98 37.77
C LEU A 169 6.93 -21.06 36.35
N LYS A 170 8.22 -21.41 36.21
CA LYS A 170 8.98 -21.42 34.95
C LYS A 170 8.95 -20.06 34.21
N VAL A 171 8.96 -18.98 34.97
CA VAL A 171 8.95 -17.60 34.48
C VAL A 171 10.15 -16.85 35.01
N LYS A 172 10.48 -15.70 34.41
CA LYS A 172 11.54 -14.82 34.90
C LYS A 172 10.92 -13.51 35.41
N ILE A 173 11.35 -13.06 36.58
CA ILE A 173 10.87 -11.85 37.24
C ILE A 173 11.94 -10.76 37.12
N ASP A 174 11.76 -9.88 36.16
CA ASP A 174 12.66 -8.75 35.90
C ASP A 174 12.11 -7.46 36.54
N GLY A 175 13.01 -6.62 37.07
CA GLY A 175 12.66 -5.31 37.59
C GLY A 175 12.19 -5.32 39.07
N ASP A 176 11.72 -4.15 39.51
CA ASP A 176 11.21 -3.90 40.88
C ASP A 176 9.94 -3.06 40.83
N ILE A 177 9.20 -3.05 41.90
CA ILE A 177 7.99 -2.23 42.09
C ILE A 177 8.30 -0.73 42.07
N SER A 178 7.34 0.06 41.62
CA SER A 178 7.43 1.51 41.62
C SER A 178 7.47 2.09 43.04
N PRO A 179 8.05 3.30 43.29
CA PRO A 179 8.03 3.96 44.58
C PRO A 179 6.62 4.11 45.15
N ILE A 180 5.63 4.36 44.28
CA ILE A 180 4.23 4.49 44.68
C ILE A 180 3.68 3.17 45.22
N VAL A 181 3.98 2.06 44.56
CA VAL A 181 3.57 0.72 45.01
C VAL A 181 4.28 0.36 46.32
N ARG A 182 5.58 0.66 46.43
CA ARG A 182 6.34 0.42 47.66
C ARG A 182 5.76 1.19 48.86
N HIS A 183 5.39 2.46 48.64
CA HIS A 183 4.72 3.26 49.66
C HIS A 183 3.36 2.65 50.08
N LYS A 184 2.55 2.24 49.12
CA LYS A 184 1.27 1.58 49.38
C LYS A 184 1.43 0.26 50.12
N LEU A 185 2.38 -0.58 49.72
CA LEU A 185 2.65 -1.87 50.39
C LEU A 185 2.91 -1.66 51.90
N LEU A 186 3.71 -0.65 52.24
CA LEU A 186 4.08 -0.39 53.60
C LEU A 186 2.96 0.26 54.44
N ASN A 187 2.18 1.17 53.85
CA ASN A 187 1.21 1.97 54.56
C ASN A 187 -0.23 1.46 54.49
N ASP A 188 -0.61 0.85 53.33
CA ASP A 188 -1.99 0.40 53.10
C ASP A 188 -2.15 -1.10 53.34
N TYR A 189 -1.04 -1.88 53.24
CA TYR A 189 -1.05 -3.35 53.38
C TYR A 189 -0.13 -3.86 54.50
N ASP A 190 0.41 -3.01 55.39
CA ASP A 190 1.31 -3.38 56.49
C ASP A 190 2.49 -4.27 56.06
N GLY A 191 2.99 -4.13 54.84
CA GLY A 191 4.06 -4.95 54.26
C GLY A 191 3.64 -6.37 53.81
N LYS A 192 2.34 -6.67 53.80
CA LYS A 192 1.81 -7.99 53.37
C LYS A 192 1.67 -8.03 51.84
N TYR A 193 2.61 -8.65 51.15
CA TYR A 193 2.60 -8.73 49.67
C TYR A 193 1.44 -9.58 49.15
N GLU A 194 1.08 -10.65 49.87
CA GLU A 194 0.03 -11.59 49.57
C GLU A 194 -1.35 -10.97 49.43
N ASP A 195 -1.62 -9.91 50.21
CA ASP A 195 -2.90 -9.23 50.24
C ASP A 195 -3.01 -8.11 49.20
N PHE A 196 -1.89 -7.77 48.51
CA PHE A 196 -1.89 -6.67 47.54
C PHE A 196 -2.79 -6.98 46.35
N GLU A 197 -3.71 -6.06 46.05
CA GLU A 197 -4.69 -6.25 44.99
C GLU A 197 -4.06 -6.14 43.58
N VAL A 198 -4.40 -7.12 42.71
CA VAL A 198 -4.07 -7.18 41.29
C VAL A 198 -5.34 -6.96 40.49
N GLU A 199 -5.27 -6.12 39.47
CA GLU A 199 -6.40 -5.82 38.60
C GLU A 199 -6.08 -6.12 37.13
N GLU A 200 -7.11 -6.60 36.39
CA GLU A 200 -7.06 -6.73 34.94
C GLU A 200 -7.25 -5.37 34.29
N THR A 201 -6.37 -5.04 33.37
CA THR A 201 -6.48 -3.86 32.53
C THR A 201 -6.32 -4.22 31.04
N THR A 202 -6.65 -3.30 30.14
CA THR A 202 -6.54 -3.50 28.69
C THR A 202 -5.66 -2.43 28.09
N PHE A 203 -4.87 -2.83 27.09
CA PHE A 203 -4.13 -1.86 26.28
C PHE A 203 -5.10 -0.91 25.60
N SER A 204 -4.80 0.36 25.65
CA SER A 204 -5.60 1.38 24.96
C SER A 204 -4.80 2.63 24.67
N GLN A 205 -4.70 2.98 23.39
CA GLN A 205 -4.07 4.22 22.96
C GLN A 205 -4.84 5.45 23.48
N ARG A 206 -6.17 5.45 23.32
CA ARG A 206 -7.02 6.55 23.84
C ARG A 206 -6.99 6.65 25.36
N GLY A 207 -6.99 5.51 26.03
CA GLY A 207 -6.93 5.43 27.49
C GLY A 207 -5.53 5.62 28.06
N ARG A 208 -4.50 5.82 27.24
CA ARG A 208 -3.09 5.93 27.62
C ARG A 208 -2.67 4.80 28.56
N ARG A 209 -2.89 3.56 28.13
CA ARG A 209 -2.54 2.34 28.86
C ARG A 209 -1.73 1.41 27.97
N GLY A 210 -0.45 1.25 28.26
CA GLY A 210 0.49 0.41 27.51
C GLY A 210 0.81 0.90 26.10
N VAL A 211 0.24 2.01 25.65
CA VAL A 211 0.53 2.61 24.33
C VAL A 211 0.70 4.10 24.50
N ALA A 212 1.88 4.60 24.15
CA ALA A 212 2.23 6.02 24.22
C ALA A 212 2.79 6.49 22.87
N SER A 213 2.52 7.73 22.50
CA SER A 213 3.12 8.42 21.35
C SER A 213 3.67 9.76 21.81
N VAL A 214 4.90 10.05 21.46
CA VAL A 214 5.59 11.30 21.75
C VAL A 214 5.74 12.07 20.45
N PRO A 215 5.02 13.17 20.25
CA PRO A 215 5.17 14.03 19.10
C PRO A 215 6.53 14.77 19.16
N PRO A 216 7.03 15.29 18.02
CA PRO A 216 8.20 16.14 18.03
C PRO A 216 7.91 17.40 18.84
N MET A 217 8.87 17.81 19.68
CA MET A 217 8.76 18.99 20.53
C MET A 217 9.56 20.15 19.94
N ASP A 218 9.19 21.36 20.31
CA ASP A 218 9.95 22.55 19.95
C ASP A 218 11.31 22.51 20.65
N ALA A 219 12.40 22.81 19.94
CA ALA A 219 13.76 22.74 20.46
C ALA A 219 13.95 23.60 21.75
N ASN A 220 13.15 24.66 21.90
CA ASN A 220 13.22 25.56 23.04
C ASN A 220 12.37 25.12 24.25
N SER A 221 11.63 24.02 24.19
CA SER A 221 10.72 23.55 25.25
C SER A 221 10.79 22.04 25.47
N GLN A 222 11.95 21.44 25.19
CA GLN A 222 12.17 20.01 25.39
C GLN A 222 12.33 19.72 26.89
N ASP A 223 11.25 19.22 27.47
CA ASP A 223 11.25 18.76 28.85
C ASP A 223 11.23 17.23 28.91
N VAL A 224 12.26 16.64 29.50
CA VAL A 224 12.37 15.20 29.72
C VAL A 224 11.16 14.66 30.51
N SER A 225 10.44 15.50 31.21
CA SER A 225 9.22 15.14 31.95
C SER A 225 8.14 14.49 31.03
N VAL A 226 8.12 14.81 29.74
CA VAL A 226 7.22 14.15 28.76
C VAL A 226 7.51 12.65 28.65
N LEU A 227 8.78 12.24 28.85
CA LEU A 227 9.19 10.83 28.85
C LEU A 227 8.98 10.16 30.21
N ILE A 228 9.40 10.81 31.28
CA ILE A 228 9.49 10.19 32.59
C ILE A 228 8.37 10.61 33.56
N GLY A 229 7.65 11.70 33.28
CA GLY A 229 6.70 12.33 34.22
C GLY A 229 7.33 13.47 35.02
N SER A 230 6.59 14.01 35.95
CA SER A 230 7.00 15.18 36.73
C SER A 230 6.61 15.05 38.22
N VAL A 231 7.12 15.93 39.05
CA VAL A 231 6.60 16.13 40.39
C VAL A 231 5.33 16.98 40.31
N ASP A 232 4.27 16.58 40.98
CA ASP A 232 3.00 17.30 41.01
C ASP A 232 3.10 18.46 41.98
N ILE A 233 3.34 19.64 41.45
CA ILE A 233 3.53 20.89 42.23
C ILE A 233 2.34 21.15 43.16
N SER A 234 1.12 20.77 42.78
CA SER A 234 -0.09 20.97 43.60
C SER A 234 -0.10 20.14 44.86
N LYS A 235 0.76 19.16 44.99
CA LYS A 235 0.88 18.29 46.18
C LYS A 235 2.02 18.69 47.11
N LEU A 236 2.91 19.57 46.64
CA LEU A 236 4.07 19.99 47.44
C LEU A 236 3.69 20.78 48.73
N ASP A 237 2.48 21.29 48.82
CA ASP A 237 1.95 21.87 50.07
C ASP A 237 1.77 20.83 51.18
N LYS A 238 1.65 19.53 50.81
CA LYS A 238 1.33 18.45 51.78
C LYS A 238 2.45 17.41 51.89
N PHE A 239 3.25 17.25 50.86
CA PHE A 239 4.25 16.21 50.74
C PHE A 239 5.58 16.81 50.27
N ALA A 240 6.70 16.24 50.72
CA ALA A 240 8.02 16.62 50.21
C ALA A 240 8.19 16.22 48.74
N GLU A 241 9.14 16.86 48.05
CA GLU A 241 9.40 16.61 46.63
C GLU A 241 9.80 15.16 46.34
N ASP A 242 10.48 14.51 47.26
CA ASP A 242 10.92 13.11 47.19
C ASP A 242 9.87 12.11 47.69
N ASP A 243 8.73 12.58 48.23
CA ASP A 243 7.63 11.70 48.65
C ASP A 243 6.97 11.03 47.42
N PRO A 244 6.84 9.70 47.38
CA PRO A 244 6.18 9.00 46.29
C PRO A 244 4.77 9.51 45.91
N ARG A 245 4.06 10.12 46.87
CA ARG A 245 2.72 10.69 46.67
C ARG A 245 2.72 11.97 45.84
N SER A 246 3.86 12.69 45.79
CA SER A 246 4.05 13.88 44.98
C SER A 246 4.37 13.55 43.52
N LEU A 247 4.71 12.30 43.19
CA LEU A 247 5.12 11.90 41.85
C LEU A 247 3.91 11.78 40.93
N SER A 248 4.04 12.30 39.71
CA SER A 248 3.12 12.13 38.59
C SER A 248 3.79 11.29 37.50
N LEU A 249 3.58 9.96 37.53
CA LEU A 249 4.15 9.00 36.56
C LEU A 249 3.29 8.95 35.29
N ASN A 250 3.13 10.08 34.61
CA ASN A 250 2.31 10.24 33.41
C ASN A 250 3.14 10.37 32.13
N GLY A 251 4.45 10.25 32.21
CA GLY A 251 5.37 10.29 31.09
C GLY A 251 5.18 9.10 30.12
N ALA A 252 5.71 9.24 28.92
CA ALA A 252 5.51 8.24 27.85
C ALA A 252 6.03 6.85 28.22
N PHE A 253 7.17 6.75 28.91
CA PHE A 253 7.71 5.47 29.37
C PHE A 253 6.83 4.81 30.45
N ASN A 254 6.21 5.60 31.31
CA ASN A 254 5.29 5.07 32.31
C ASN A 254 3.99 4.58 31.66
N VAL A 255 3.45 5.38 30.73
CA VAL A 255 2.23 5.04 29.99
C VAL A 255 2.43 3.83 29.07
N GLY A 256 3.58 3.77 28.37
CA GLY A 256 3.92 2.72 27.41
C GLY A 256 4.58 1.49 28.02
N ASN A 257 4.78 1.46 29.34
CA ASN A 257 5.35 0.31 30.02
C ASN A 257 4.56 -0.96 29.74
N ARG A 258 5.24 -2.05 29.52
CA ARG A 258 4.73 -3.37 29.09
C ARG A 258 4.08 -3.43 27.71
N GLY A 259 4.16 -2.32 26.94
CA GLY A 259 3.60 -2.21 25.60
C GLY A 259 4.51 -1.47 24.62
N ILE A 260 4.06 -0.33 24.10
CA ILE A 260 4.74 0.39 23.01
C ILE A 260 4.88 1.87 23.32
N VAL A 261 6.06 2.42 23.04
CA VAL A 261 6.33 3.86 22.99
C VAL A 261 6.73 4.23 21.57
N GLU A 262 5.98 5.11 20.93
CA GLU A 262 6.30 5.69 19.64
C GLU A 262 6.95 7.06 19.80
N LEU A 263 8.07 7.27 19.08
CA LEU A 263 8.81 8.53 19.04
C LEU A 263 8.71 9.10 17.61
N VAL A 264 7.92 10.15 17.47
CA VAL A 264 7.67 10.79 16.16
C VAL A 264 8.80 11.76 15.85
N GLU A 265 9.43 11.62 14.68
CA GLU A 265 10.53 12.50 14.21
C GLU A 265 11.63 12.65 15.27
N VAL A 266 12.13 11.51 15.75
CA VAL A 266 12.95 11.39 16.95
C VAL A 266 14.21 12.26 16.95
N PHE A 267 14.83 12.52 15.79
CA PHE A 267 16.06 13.31 15.67
C PHE A 267 15.83 14.84 15.58
N LYS A 268 14.59 15.29 15.75
CA LYS A 268 14.30 16.71 16.00
C LYS A 268 14.51 17.10 17.45
N ASN A 269 14.62 16.11 18.35
CA ASN A 269 14.85 16.32 19.77
C ASN A 269 16.36 16.46 20.06
N GLU A 270 16.67 17.08 21.20
CA GLU A 270 18.03 17.24 21.67
C GLU A 270 18.67 15.91 22.12
N ILE A 271 19.99 15.87 22.22
CA ILE A 271 20.75 14.65 22.50
C ILE A 271 20.45 14.09 23.90
N GLU A 272 20.17 14.95 24.89
CA GLU A 272 19.81 14.57 26.25
C GLU A 272 18.54 13.73 26.30
N PHE A 273 17.57 14.07 25.43
CA PHE A 273 16.36 13.30 25.25
C PHE A 273 16.68 11.88 24.72
N LEU A 274 17.61 11.78 23.77
CA LEU A 274 18.03 10.50 23.19
C LEU A 274 18.79 9.64 24.22
N HIS A 275 19.56 10.21 25.12
CA HIS A 275 20.24 9.46 26.18
C HIS A 275 19.25 8.75 27.12
N THR A 276 18.13 9.39 27.45
CA THR A 276 17.06 8.76 28.24
C THR A 276 16.48 7.54 27.53
N ILE A 277 16.32 7.60 26.19
CA ILE A 277 15.84 6.48 25.37
C ILE A 277 16.83 5.31 25.42
N ILE A 278 18.15 5.58 25.36
CA ILE A 278 19.17 4.53 25.43
C ILE A 278 19.11 3.82 26.77
N THR A 279 19.06 4.55 27.86
CA THR A 279 18.96 3.97 29.21
C THR A 279 17.70 3.09 29.31
N ALA A 280 16.57 3.54 28.76
CA ALA A 280 15.33 2.77 28.73
C ALA A 280 15.45 1.46 27.95
N THR A 281 16.18 1.46 26.83
CA THR A 281 16.34 0.26 26.00
C THR A 281 17.40 -0.69 26.55
N GLN A 282 18.57 -0.20 26.84
CA GLN A 282 19.73 -1.02 27.22
C GLN A 282 19.63 -1.55 28.64
N GLU A 283 19.36 -0.67 29.59
CA GLU A 283 19.30 -1.02 31.02
C GLU A 283 17.92 -1.47 31.48
N LYS A 284 16.89 -1.33 30.60
CA LYS A 284 15.49 -1.57 30.97
C LYS A 284 15.05 -0.74 32.17
N ARG A 285 15.56 0.48 32.28
CA ARG A 285 15.28 1.41 33.39
C ARG A 285 15.10 2.82 32.88
N VAL A 286 14.23 3.56 33.56
CA VAL A 286 14.00 4.98 33.34
C VAL A 286 14.06 5.72 34.64
N PRO A 287 14.60 6.95 34.68
CA PRO A 287 14.63 7.73 35.94
C PRO A 287 13.21 8.07 36.38
N SER A 288 13.00 8.06 37.69
CA SER A 288 11.80 8.62 38.33
C SER A 288 11.88 10.15 38.33
N PRO A 289 10.75 10.88 38.29
CA PRO A 289 10.72 12.33 38.42
C PRO A 289 11.31 12.87 39.73
N GLY A 290 11.42 12.10 40.77
CA GLY A 290 12.10 12.45 42.03
C GLY A 290 13.56 11.98 42.00
N LYS A 291 14.43 12.54 42.84
CA LYS A 291 15.88 12.42 42.77
C LYS A 291 16.50 11.02 42.94
N SER A 292 15.75 9.94 43.19
CA SER A 292 16.37 8.77 43.79
C SER A 292 16.15 7.41 43.17
N ASP A 293 15.09 7.18 42.42
CA ASP A 293 14.72 5.83 41.99
C ASP A 293 14.73 5.65 40.48
N MET A 294 15.17 4.47 40.03
CA MET A 294 15.05 4.01 38.64
C MET A 294 13.85 3.07 38.56
N LEU A 295 12.94 3.35 37.64
CA LEU A 295 11.78 2.52 37.34
C LEU A 295 12.14 1.47 36.30
N HIS A 296 11.68 0.24 36.46
CA HIS A 296 11.87 -0.80 35.44
C HIS A 296 10.97 -0.54 34.24
N PHE A 297 11.55 -0.53 33.06
CA PHE A 297 10.83 -0.32 31.80
C PHE A 297 10.92 -1.56 30.90
N ASP A 298 9.77 -2.14 30.58
CA ASP A 298 9.62 -3.18 29.57
C ASP A 298 8.69 -2.66 28.46
N GLY A 299 9.24 -2.07 27.43
CA GLY A 299 8.48 -1.51 26.32
C GLY A 299 9.19 -1.67 24.98
N VAL A 300 8.41 -1.82 23.91
CA VAL A 300 8.92 -1.73 22.54
C VAL A 300 9.02 -0.26 22.17
N ILE A 301 10.20 0.20 21.77
CA ILE A 301 10.40 1.57 21.31
C ILE A 301 10.42 1.58 19.77
N LEU A 302 9.41 2.24 19.20
CA LEU A 302 9.31 2.50 17.77
C LEU A 302 9.62 3.97 17.51
N ALA A 303 10.56 4.23 16.63
CA ALA A 303 10.90 5.59 16.23
C ALA A 303 10.75 5.75 14.72
N HIS A 304 10.54 6.96 14.25
CA HIS A 304 10.61 7.26 12.84
C HIS A 304 11.23 8.64 12.56
N CYS A 305 11.87 8.74 11.40
CA CYS A 305 12.50 9.97 10.92
C CYS A 305 12.47 10.06 9.40
N ASN A 306 12.86 11.19 8.85
CA ASN A 306 13.17 11.31 7.43
C ASN A 306 14.67 11.07 7.17
N GLU A 307 15.06 10.95 5.91
CA GLU A 307 16.43 10.66 5.53
C GLU A 307 17.38 11.83 5.87
N ALA A 308 16.96 13.06 5.69
CA ALA A 308 17.77 14.24 5.98
C ALA A 308 18.11 14.34 7.48
N GLU A 309 17.14 14.07 8.36
CA GLU A 309 17.36 14.02 9.81
C GLU A 309 18.31 12.90 10.19
N TRP A 310 18.15 11.70 9.60
CA TRP A 310 19.06 10.59 9.82
C TRP A 310 20.49 10.92 9.39
N ASN A 311 20.68 11.45 8.19
CA ASN A 311 22.00 11.78 7.65
C ASN A 311 22.70 12.85 8.48
N ARG A 312 21.94 13.87 8.95
CA ARG A 312 22.46 14.87 9.89
C ARG A 312 22.90 14.22 11.20
N PHE A 313 22.07 13.38 11.80
CA PHE A 313 22.38 12.68 13.04
C PHE A 313 23.61 11.77 12.91
N GLN A 314 23.71 11.07 11.79
CA GLN A 314 24.83 10.16 11.48
C GLN A 314 26.16 10.91 11.24
N SER A 315 26.12 12.14 10.76
CA SER A 315 27.34 12.93 10.51
C SER A 315 28.05 13.41 11.78
N GLU A 316 27.39 13.32 12.93
CA GLU A 316 27.94 13.75 14.23
C GLU A 316 28.57 12.53 14.94
N HIS A 317 29.90 12.51 15.10
CA HIS A 317 30.63 11.41 15.73
C HIS A 317 30.21 11.12 17.18
N THR A 318 29.69 12.10 17.88
CA THR A 318 29.16 11.94 19.25
C THR A 318 27.99 10.98 19.35
N ASN A 319 27.31 10.71 18.23
CA ASN A 319 26.11 9.89 18.17
C ASN A 319 26.38 8.40 17.91
N GLU A 320 27.65 7.98 17.74
CA GLU A 320 28.00 6.60 17.40
C GLU A 320 27.44 5.59 18.43
N ALA A 321 27.54 5.90 19.72
CA ALA A 321 26.99 5.07 20.78
C ALA A 321 25.46 4.91 20.73
N ILE A 322 24.76 5.89 20.19
CA ILE A 322 23.32 5.86 20.01
C ILE A 322 22.98 5.03 18.76
N MET A 323 23.75 5.22 17.68
CA MET A 323 23.51 4.50 16.41
C MET A 323 23.62 2.98 16.56
N ASP A 324 24.55 2.50 17.38
CA ASP A 324 24.72 1.07 17.69
C ASP A 324 23.47 0.42 18.32
N ARG A 325 22.64 1.24 18.93
CA ARG A 325 21.40 0.81 19.61
C ARG A 325 20.13 1.00 18.78
N ILE A 326 20.30 1.31 17.51
CA ILE A 326 19.18 1.57 16.58
C ILE A 326 19.20 0.54 15.46
N VAL A 327 18.12 -0.21 15.32
CA VAL A 327 17.88 -1.03 14.12
C VAL A 327 17.11 -0.19 13.11
N LYS A 328 17.82 0.25 12.07
CA LYS A 328 17.25 1.08 11.00
C LYS A 328 16.60 0.23 9.92
N ILE A 329 15.32 0.45 9.66
CA ILE A 329 14.59 -0.11 8.52
C ILE A 329 14.19 1.02 7.58
N SER A 330 14.67 0.95 6.34
CA SER A 330 14.28 1.91 5.30
C SER A 330 12.88 1.59 4.78
N VAL A 331 12.03 2.61 4.73
CA VAL A 331 10.65 2.55 4.23
C VAL A 331 10.57 3.46 2.99
N PRO A 332 10.92 2.98 1.81
CA PRO A 332 10.85 3.75 0.57
C PRO A 332 9.40 3.94 0.11
N TYR A 333 9.19 4.81 -0.87
CA TYR A 333 7.95 4.82 -1.64
C TYR A 333 7.77 3.51 -2.41
N CYS A 334 6.53 3.17 -2.69
CA CYS A 334 6.21 2.05 -3.58
C CYS A 334 6.74 2.32 -5.00
N LEU A 335 7.41 1.32 -5.59
CA LEU A 335 7.95 1.37 -6.94
C LEU A 335 7.23 0.41 -7.90
N GLU A 336 6.27 -0.35 -7.40
CA GLU A 336 5.45 -1.29 -8.16
C GLU A 336 4.15 -0.61 -8.57
N LEU A 337 3.94 -0.42 -9.87
CA LEU A 337 2.77 0.28 -10.42
C LEU A 337 1.44 -0.28 -9.90
N ASN A 338 1.29 -1.62 -9.95
CA ASN A 338 0.05 -2.27 -9.54
C ASN A 338 -0.23 -2.13 -8.02
N GLN A 339 0.82 -2.06 -7.21
CA GLN A 339 0.66 -1.84 -5.77
C GLN A 339 0.35 -0.38 -5.46
N GLU A 340 0.96 0.57 -6.19
CA GLU A 340 0.67 2.00 -6.05
C GLU A 340 -0.79 2.32 -6.43
N ILE A 341 -1.34 1.68 -7.47
CA ILE A 341 -2.77 1.80 -7.81
C ILE A 341 -3.66 1.38 -6.63
N LYS A 342 -3.37 0.25 -5.98
CA LYS A 342 -4.13 -0.24 -4.81
C LYS A 342 -4.03 0.72 -3.62
N ILE A 343 -2.90 1.43 -3.46
CA ILE A 343 -2.75 2.46 -2.42
C ILE A 343 -3.78 3.58 -2.65
N TYR A 344 -3.89 4.09 -3.90
CA TYR A 344 -4.86 5.15 -4.22
C TYR A 344 -6.30 4.65 -4.17
N GLU A 345 -6.60 3.45 -4.65
CA GLU A 345 -7.92 2.83 -4.51
C GLU A 345 -8.36 2.76 -3.04
N LYS A 346 -7.46 2.33 -2.17
CA LYS A 346 -7.72 2.26 -0.72
C LYS A 346 -7.93 3.65 -0.10
N MET A 347 -7.12 4.64 -0.49
CA MET A 347 -7.24 6.01 0.03
C MET A 347 -8.57 6.64 -0.38
N LEU A 348 -8.94 6.49 -1.65
CA LEU A 348 -10.22 6.99 -2.18
C LEU A 348 -11.42 6.24 -1.60
N GLY A 349 -11.32 4.93 -1.41
CA GLY A 349 -12.38 4.12 -0.79
C GLY A 349 -12.68 4.47 0.68
N LYS A 350 -11.74 5.11 1.38
CA LYS A 350 -11.93 5.62 2.75
C LYS A 350 -12.48 7.05 2.82
N SER A 351 -12.49 7.75 1.69
CA SER A 351 -13.05 9.09 1.58
C SER A 351 -14.52 9.03 1.18
N ASP A 352 -15.29 10.09 1.49
CA ASP A 352 -16.67 10.27 1.00
C ASP A 352 -16.72 10.62 -0.51
N PHE A 353 -15.75 10.18 -1.25
CA PHE A 353 -15.54 10.48 -2.66
C PHE A 353 -16.57 9.74 -3.52
N LYS A 354 -17.62 10.43 -3.94
CA LYS A 354 -18.73 9.88 -4.73
C LYS A 354 -18.63 10.17 -6.22
N ALA A 355 -17.44 10.46 -6.74
CA ALA A 355 -17.26 10.76 -8.15
C ALA A 355 -16.99 9.50 -8.97
N HIS A 356 -17.34 9.55 -10.25
CA HIS A 356 -16.94 8.52 -11.21
C HIS A 356 -15.44 8.68 -11.54
N ILE A 357 -14.67 7.63 -11.33
CA ILE A 357 -13.27 7.56 -11.72
C ILE A 357 -13.20 6.81 -13.04
N ALA A 358 -12.89 7.52 -14.12
CA ALA A 358 -12.77 6.90 -15.44
C ALA A 358 -11.62 5.86 -15.47
N PRO A 359 -11.74 4.82 -16.28
CA PRO A 359 -10.69 3.82 -16.48
C PRO A 359 -9.33 4.45 -16.74
N HIS A 360 -8.26 3.79 -16.29
CA HIS A 360 -6.87 4.23 -16.37
C HIS A 360 -6.49 5.49 -15.58
N THR A 361 -7.41 6.20 -14.95
CA THR A 361 -7.12 7.42 -14.18
C THR A 361 -6.09 7.17 -13.09
N LEU A 362 -6.33 6.18 -12.23
CA LEU A 362 -5.40 5.83 -11.15
C LEU A 362 -4.09 5.22 -11.71
N LYS A 363 -4.17 4.49 -12.82
CA LYS A 363 -2.98 3.96 -13.49
C LYS A 363 -2.05 5.08 -13.95
N ILE A 364 -2.58 6.12 -14.60
CA ILE A 364 -1.81 7.28 -15.08
C ILE A 364 -1.22 8.07 -13.89
N ALA A 365 -2.00 8.31 -12.84
CA ALA A 365 -1.50 8.95 -11.63
C ALA A 365 -0.37 8.14 -10.98
N SER A 366 -0.51 6.81 -10.91
CA SER A 366 0.49 5.90 -10.34
C SER A 366 1.74 5.81 -11.22
N MET A 367 1.61 5.81 -12.55
CA MET A 367 2.75 5.86 -13.47
C MET A 367 3.60 7.11 -13.20
N PHE A 368 2.98 8.27 -13.10
CA PHE A 368 3.68 9.51 -12.78
C PHE A 368 4.38 9.43 -11.43
N SER A 369 3.66 8.96 -10.40
CA SER A 369 4.18 8.79 -9.05
C SER A 369 5.42 7.91 -9.05
N VAL A 370 5.32 6.69 -9.56
CA VAL A 370 6.42 5.71 -9.60
C VAL A 370 7.59 6.24 -10.43
N MET A 371 7.35 6.72 -11.65
CA MET A 371 8.43 7.21 -12.52
C MET A 371 9.17 8.42 -11.95
N SER A 372 8.50 9.29 -11.19
CA SER A 372 9.15 10.42 -10.50
C SER A 372 10.16 9.97 -9.43
N ARG A 373 9.96 8.77 -8.86
CA ARG A 373 10.77 8.16 -7.80
C ARG A 373 11.94 7.33 -8.33
N LEU A 374 11.88 6.96 -9.62
CA LEU A 374 12.94 6.18 -10.25
C LEU A 374 14.15 7.06 -10.55
N LYS A 375 15.34 6.51 -10.32
CA LYS A 375 16.62 7.10 -10.75
C LYS A 375 16.93 6.68 -12.17
N ASP A 376 17.60 7.54 -12.90
CA ASP A 376 18.01 7.25 -14.27
C ASP A 376 18.95 6.04 -14.31
N SER A 377 18.84 5.23 -15.36
CA SER A 377 19.64 4.03 -15.57
C SER A 377 20.29 4.09 -16.95
N ALA A 378 21.53 3.63 -17.04
CA ALA A 378 22.18 3.46 -18.33
C ALA A 378 21.61 2.28 -19.14
N LYS A 379 20.88 1.36 -18.48
CA LYS A 379 20.37 0.12 -19.09
C LYS A 379 19.01 0.28 -19.75
N CYS A 380 18.17 1.19 -19.27
CA CYS A 380 16.81 1.40 -19.79
C CYS A 380 16.26 2.78 -19.41
N ASP A 381 15.24 3.23 -20.16
CA ASP A 381 14.45 4.42 -19.86
C ASP A 381 13.50 4.22 -18.66
N ALA A 382 13.00 5.31 -18.11
CA ALA A 382 12.16 5.30 -16.91
C ALA A 382 10.86 4.48 -17.07
N LEU A 383 10.24 4.51 -18.24
CA LEU A 383 9.03 3.73 -18.52
C LEU A 383 9.30 2.22 -18.53
N THR A 384 10.39 1.80 -19.18
CA THR A 384 10.85 0.40 -19.20
C THR A 384 11.22 -0.06 -17.80
N LYS A 385 11.95 0.78 -17.04
CA LYS A 385 12.34 0.48 -15.66
C LYS A 385 11.11 0.28 -14.76
N MET A 386 10.11 1.15 -14.87
CA MET A 386 8.84 1.01 -14.15
C MET A 386 8.14 -0.31 -14.49
N LYS A 387 8.06 -0.68 -15.77
CA LYS A 387 7.46 -1.95 -16.21
C LYS A 387 8.20 -3.16 -15.64
N ILE A 388 9.53 -3.13 -15.60
CA ILE A 388 10.34 -4.20 -15.00
C ILE A 388 10.06 -4.30 -13.49
N TYR A 389 10.02 -3.17 -12.78
CA TYR A 389 9.68 -3.15 -11.35
C TYR A 389 8.24 -3.59 -11.06
N ASN A 390 7.33 -3.46 -12.03
CA ASN A 390 5.97 -3.99 -11.95
C ASN A 390 5.88 -5.49 -12.32
N GLY A 391 7.01 -6.13 -12.65
CA GLY A 391 7.06 -7.54 -13.07
C GLY A 391 6.52 -7.77 -14.49
N GLU A 392 6.44 -6.75 -15.33
CA GLU A 392 6.01 -6.88 -16.72
C GLU A 392 7.18 -7.33 -17.62
N GLU A 393 6.86 -8.10 -18.66
CA GLU A 393 7.83 -8.42 -19.71
C GLU A 393 7.88 -7.28 -20.72
N VAL A 394 9.05 -6.72 -20.92
CA VAL A 394 9.22 -5.64 -21.90
C VAL A 394 9.77 -6.23 -23.20
N LEU A 395 9.00 -6.05 -24.28
CA LEU A 395 9.39 -6.45 -25.63
C LEU A 395 10.05 -5.27 -26.34
N GLU A 396 11.27 -5.48 -26.84
CA GLU A 396 11.95 -4.54 -27.72
C GLU A 396 12.20 -5.21 -29.06
N LYS A 397 11.66 -4.64 -30.15
CA LYS A 397 11.74 -5.20 -31.51
C LYS A 397 11.33 -6.69 -31.60
N GLY A 398 10.29 -7.07 -30.83
CA GLY A 398 9.77 -8.46 -30.82
C GLY A 398 10.60 -9.46 -30.01
N ARG A 399 11.61 -9.01 -29.26
CA ARG A 399 12.40 -9.84 -28.33
C ARG A 399 12.24 -9.36 -26.91
N VAL A 400 12.17 -10.29 -25.96
CA VAL A 400 12.13 -9.96 -24.53
C VAL A 400 13.46 -9.29 -24.15
N ARG A 401 13.39 -8.06 -23.64
CA ARG A 401 14.57 -7.34 -23.16
C ARG A 401 15.04 -7.99 -21.85
N LYS A 402 16.26 -8.51 -21.86
CA LYS A 402 16.87 -9.13 -20.67
C LYS A 402 17.58 -8.06 -19.84
N VAL A 403 16.83 -7.35 -19.00
CA VAL A 403 17.39 -6.49 -17.95
C VAL A 403 16.97 -7.08 -16.61
N ASP A 404 17.97 -7.45 -15.78
CA ASP A 404 17.71 -8.03 -14.47
C ASP A 404 17.34 -6.91 -13.48
N ILE A 405 16.30 -7.14 -12.69
CA ILE A 405 15.87 -6.22 -11.65
C ILE A 405 16.95 -6.02 -10.58
N ARG A 406 17.76 -7.04 -10.32
CA ARG A 406 18.89 -6.96 -9.37
C ARG A 406 19.92 -5.94 -9.81
N ASP A 407 20.27 -5.97 -11.07
CA ASP A 407 21.22 -5.01 -11.66
C ASP A 407 20.73 -3.57 -11.54
N LEU A 408 19.41 -3.35 -11.73
CA LEU A 408 18.79 -2.03 -11.58
C LEU A 408 18.77 -1.55 -10.13
N ARG A 409 18.55 -2.47 -9.18
CA ARG A 409 18.59 -2.17 -7.74
C ARG A 409 20.01 -1.90 -7.23
N GLU A 410 21.01 -2.61 -7.76
CA GLU A 410 22.42 -2.35 -7.43
C GLU A 410 22.89 -1.00 -7.96
N GLU A 411 22.47 -0.62 -9.18
CA GLU A 411 22.75 0.69 -9.77
C GLU A 411 22.14 1.84 -8.95
N ALA A 412 20.98 1.61 -8.33
CA ALA A 412 20.19 2.63 -7.64
C ALA A 412 19.78 2.21 -6.22
N ARG A 413 20.77 2.00 -5.32
CA ARG A 413 20.56 1.51 -3.94
C ARG A 413 19.63 2.34 -3.07
N HIS A 414 19.44 3.63 -3.37
CA HIS A 414 18.60 4.57 -2.63
C HIS A 414 17.36 4.99 -3.41
N GLU A 415 16.87 4.13 -4.31
CA GLU A 415 15.70 4.41 -5.12
C GLU A 415 14.42 4.36 -4.27
N GLY A 416 13.48 5.26 -4.57
CA GLY A 416 12.23 5.38 -3.81
C GLY A 416 12.34 6.20 -2.53
N LEU A 417 13.51 6.78 -2.20
CA LEU A 417 13.65 7.72 -1.08
C LEU A 417 13.36 9.16 -1.49
N ASP A 418 13.38 9.44 -2.80
CA ASP A 418 13.09 10.75 -3.40
C ASP A 418 11.90 10.65 -4.35
N GLY A 419 11.41 11.80 -4.82
CA GLY A 419 10.34 11.92 -5.81
C GLY A 419 9.00 12.39 -5.23
N ILE A 420 7.93 12.19 -5.99
CA ILE A 420 6.60 12.71 -5.64
C ILE A 420 5.93 11.81 -4.60
N SER A 421 5.45 12.45 -3.53
CA SER A 421 4.78 11.76 -2.44
C SER A 421 3.34 11.30 -2.81
N THR A 422 2.86 10.26 -2.15
CA THR A 422 1.46 9.80 -2.29
C THR A 422 0.45 10.91 -1.95
N ARG A 423 0.77 11.80 -0.98
CA ARG A 423 -0.07 12.95 -0.62
C ARG A 423 -0.21 13.96 -1.75
N PHE A 424 0.86 14.20 -2.50
CA PHE A 424 0.82 15.09 -3.65
C PHE A 424 -0.14 14.57 -4.72
N ILE A 425 -0.09 13.26 -5.00
CA ILE A 425 -0.98 12.62 -5.97
C ILE A 425 -2.44 12.67 -5.50
N THR A 426 -2.70 12.34 -4.23
CA THR A 426 -4.06 12.42 -3.67
C THR A 426 -4.62 13.84 -3.80
N LYS A 427 -3.82 14.86 -3.48
CA LYS A 427 -4.22 16.26 -3.65
C LYS A 427 -4.48 16.61 -5.12
N ALA A 428 -3.72 16.04 -6.06
CA ALA A 428 -3.96 16.26 -7.49
C ALA A 428 -5.28 15.62 -7.95
N LEU A 429 -5.62 14.43 -7.43
CA LEU A 429 -6.90 13.78 -7.68
C LEU A 429 -8.07 14.60 -7.11
N ASP A 430 -7.95 15.12 -5.89
CA ASP A 430 -8.94 15.99 -5.26
C ASP A 430 -9.13 17.30 -6.05
N ASN A 431 -8.03 17.90 -6.52
CA ASN A 431 -8.08 19.11 -7.35
C ASN A 431 -8.75 18.85 -8.71
N ALA A 432 -8.45 17.71 -9.34
CA ALA A 432 -9.07 17.30 -10.60
C ALA A 432 -10.58 17.10 -10.44
N LEU A 433 -11.02 16.54 -9.31
CA LEU A 433 -12.43 16.40 -8.98
C LEU A 433 -13.12 17.76 -8.77
N THR A 434 -12.49 18.60 -7.95
CA THR A 434 -13.06 19.93 -7.62
C THR A 434 -13.17 20.82 -8.86
N ALA A 435 -12.27 20.67 -9.83
CA ALA A 435 -12.31 21.38 -11.10
C ALA A 435 -13.32 20.79 -12.10
N SER A 436 -13.89 19.62 -11.82
CA SER A 436 -14.83 18.94 -12.70
C SER A 436 -16.28 19.36 -12.41
N ASP A 437 -16.93 20.06 -13.33
CA ASP A 437 -18.36 20.39 -13.24
C ASP A 437 -19.27 19.14 -13.32
N LYS A 438 -18.73 18.01 -13.80
CA LYS A 438 -19.49 16.78 -14.06
C LYS A 438 -19.34 15.72 -12.96
N GLY A 439 -18.60 16.01 -11.89
CA GLY A 439 -18.38 15.05 -10.80
C GLY A 439 -17.67 13.78 -11.23
N MET A 440 -16.78 13.84 -12.19
CA MET A 440 -15.96 12.73 -12.67
C MET A 440 -14.49 13.12 -12.76
N ILE A 441 -13.60 12.13 -12.69
CA ILE A 441 -12.17 12.31 -12.91
C ILE A 441 -11.73 11.45 -14.09
N THR A 442 -11.01 12.06 -15.02
CA THR A 442 -10.44 11.38 -16.20
C THR A 442 -8.91 11.42 -16.15
N PRO A 443 -8.21 10.54 -16.88
CA PRO A 443 -6.76 10.60 -16.99
C PRO A 443 -6.25 11.96 -17.45
N ILE A 444 -6.99 12.64 -18.31
CA ILE A 444 -6.65 13.95 -18.85
C ILE A 444 -6.71 15.02 -17.75
N SER A 445 -7.83 15.05 -17.00
CA SER A 445 -8.01 16.01 -15.90
C SER A 445 -6.94 15.84 -14.81
N VAL A 446 -6.48 14.60 -14.58
CA VAL A 446 -5.39 14.30 -13.64
C VAL A 446 -4.05 14.76 -14.18
N ILE A 447 -3.72 14.52 -15.46
CA ILE A 447 -2.49 15.02 -16.09
C ILE A 447 -2.43 16.56 -16.01
N ASP A 448 -3.53 17.23 -16.28
CA ASP A 448 -3.62 18.69 -16.22
C ASP A 448 -3.47 19.21 -14.78
N SER A 449 -4.14 18.58 -13.82
CA SER A 449 -4.01 18.90 -12.40
C SER A 449 -2.58 18.69 -11.89
N LEU A 450 -1.96 17.56 -12.22
CA LEU A 450 -0.57 17.27 -11.88
C LEU A 450 0.38 18.29 -12.51
N THR A 451 0.19 18.61 -13.79
CA THR A 451 1.03 19.59 -14.50
C THR A 451 0.95 20.97 -13.85
N LYS A 452 -0.25 21.40 -13.45
CA LYS A 452 -0.45 22.66 -12.73
C LYS A 452 0.24 22.64 -11.37
N MET A 453 0.01 21.60 -10.57
CA MET A 453 0.60 21.48 -9.24
C MET A 453 2.13 21.39 -9.28
N VAL A 454 2.72 20.67 -10.24
CA VAL A 454 4.17 20.59 -10.44
C VAL A 454 4.75 21.98 -10.71
N LYS A 455 4.11 22.79 -11.58
CA LYS A 455 4.54 24.16 -11.89
C LYS A 455 4.47 25.08 -10.67
N GLU A 456 3.43 24.95 -9.85
CA GLU A 456 3.12 25.89 -8.77
C GLU A 456 3.78 25.51 -7.43
N GLN A 457 3.96 24.23 -7.13
CA GLN A 457 4.31 23.77 -5.79
C GLN A 457 5.71 23.13 -5.68
N LEU A 458 6.33 22.67 -6.78
CA LEU A 458 7.68 22.13 -6.72
C LEU A 458 8.71 23.27 -6.76
N ILE A 459 9.59 23.27 -5.74
CA ILE A 459 10.66 24.24 -5.56
C ILE A 459 11.95 23.76 -6.23
N ASP A 460 12.21 22.45 -6.22
CA ASP A 460 13.38 21.87 -6.87
C ASP A 460 13.20 21.87 -8.38
N GLU A 461 13.94 22.73 -9.07
CA GLU A 461 13.87 22.91 -10.51
C GLU A 461 14.31 21.67 -11.31
N SER A 462 15.21 20.84 -10.77
CA SER A 462 15.63 19.58 -11.40
C SER A 462 14.47 18.57 -11.40
N LEU A 463 13.88 18.35 -10.23
CA LEU A 463 12.71 17.46 -10.09
C LEU A 463 11.51 17.99 -10.87
N LYS A 464 11.29 19.31 -10.88
CA LYS A 464 10.21 19.96 -11.63
C LYS A 464 10.34 19.74 -13.14
N THR A 465 11.54 19.93 -13.68
CA THR A 465 11.83 19.70 -15.10
C THR A 465 11.58 18.24 -15.47
N LYS A 466 12.12 17.30 -14.70
CA LYS A 466 11.88 15.85 -14.87
C LYS A 466 10.39 15.51 -14.84
N CYS A 467 9.65 16.02 -13.86
CA CYS A 467 8.23 15.76 -13.72
C CYS A 467 7.40 16.33 -14.89
N LEU A 468 7.73 17.52 -15.38
CA LEU A 468 7.04 18.11 -16.54
C LEU A 468 7.32 17.33 -17.82
N GLU A 469 8.55 16.87 -18.02
CA GLU A 469 8.89 16.01 -19.16
C GLU A 469 8.13 14.69 -19.12
N LEU A 470 8.07 14.04 -17.95
CA LEU A 470 7.29 12.81 -17.75
C LEU A 470 5.81 13.00 -18.10
N LEU A 471 5.17 14.07 -17.61
CA LEU A 471 3.75 14.33 -17.83
C LEU A 471 3.43 14.69 -19.28
N GLN A 472 4.24 15.59 -19.87
CA GLN A 472 3.95 16.16 -21.19
C GLN A 472 4.31 15.21 -22.34
N LYS A 473 5.30 14.33 -22.13
CA LYS A 473 5.79 13.41 -23.16
C LYS A 473 5.48 11.98 -22.81
N THR A 474 6.22 11.38 -21.92
CA THR A 474 6.23 9.92 -21.70
C THR A 474 4.87 9.37 -21.29
N ILE A 475 4.22 9.98 -20.29
CA ILE A 475 2.93 9.51 -19.78
C ILE A 475 1.82 9.77 -20.78
N ARG A 476 1.85 10.93 -21.44
CA ARG A 476 0.86 11.28 -22.47
C ARG A 476 0.95 10.34 -23.66
N GLU A 477 2.16 10.03 -24.15
CA GLU A 477 2.37 9.09 -25.25
C GLU A 477 1.92 7.67 -24.87
N GLU A 478 2.24 7.20 -23.67
CA GLU A 478 1.81 5.87 -23.21
C GLU A 478 0.29 5.80 -23.03
N TYR A 479 -0.33 6.87 -22.53
CA TYR A 479 -1.79 6.95 -22.43
C TYR A 479 -2.45 6.93 -23.80
N LEU A 480 -1.90 7.65 -24.78
CA LEU A 480 -2.41 7.60 -26.17
C LEU A 480 -2.33 6.20 -26.77
N LYS A 481 -1.27 5.43 -26.52
CA LYS A 481 -1.15 4.03 -26.95
C LYS A 481 -2.22 3.12 -26.29
N ILE A 482 -2.46 3.33 -24.99
CA ILE A 482 -3.52 2.61 -24.27
C ILE A 482 -4.88 2.92 -24.92
N LEU A 483 -5.18 4.20 -25.14
CA LEU A 483 -6.43 4.64 -25.77
C LEU A 483 -6.59 4.10 -27.19
N GLU A 484 -5.55 4.17 -28.01
CA GLU A 484 -5.59 3.62 -29.38
C GLU A 484 -5.99 2.14 -29.37
N THR A 485 -5.38 1.37 -28.47
CA THR A 485 -5.68 -0.06 -28.32
C THR A 485 -7.11 -0.31 -27.84
N GLU A 486 -7.57 0.48 -26.86
CA GLU A 486 -8.92 0.35 -26.29
C GLU A 486 -10.01 0.76 -27.27
N ILE A 487 -9.83 1.90 -27.92
CA ILE A 487 -10.77 2.40 -28.92
C ILE A 487 -10.86 1.42 -30.10
N ALA A 488 -9.72 0.88 -30.53
CA ALA A 488 -9.70 -0.15 -31.56
C ALA A 488 -10.50 -1.39 -31.16
N LYS A 489 -10.31 -1.90 -29.95
CA LYS A 489 -11.06 -3.05 -29.43
C LYS A 489 -12.55 -2.74 -29.25
N ALA A 490 -12.90 -1.57 -28.71
CA ALA A 490 -14.29 -1.13 -28.55
C ALA A 490 -14.99 -1.02 -29.92
N PHE A 491 -14.28 -0.48 -30.91
CA PHE A 491 -14.77 -0.40 -32.27
C PHE A 491 -15.03 -1.79 -32.86
N ILE A 492 -14.06 -2.70 -32.77
CA ILE A 492 -14.22 -4.08 -33.31
C ILE A 492 -15.39 -4.78 -32.61
N SER A 493 -15.52 -4.63 -31.29
CA SER A 493 -16.64 -5.20 -30.53
C SER A 493 -18.02 -4.63 -30.96
N ALA A 494 -18.11 -3.32 -31.20
CA ALA A 494 -19.32 -2.66 -31.69
C ALA A 494 -19.69 -3.05 -33.12
N TYR A 495 -18.71 -3.53 -33.91
CA TYR A 495 -18.84 -3.86 -35.32
C TYR A 495 -18.62 -5.35 -35.63
N GLU A 496 -18.88 -6.22 -34.70
CA GLU A 496 -18.72 -7.68 -34.87
C GLU A 496 -19.48 -8.22 -36.07
N GLU A 497 -20.67 -7.69 -36.35
CA GLU A 497 -21.43 -8.04 -37.55
C GLU A 497 -20.76 -7.59 -38.84
N GLN A 498 -20.11 -6.42 -38.87
CA GLN A 498 -19.37 -5.95 -40.03
C GLN A 498 -18.08 -6.75 -40.23
N ALA A 499 -17.37 -7.06 -39.14
CA ALA A 499 -16.19 -7.93 -39.18
C ALA A 499 -16.55 -9.30 -39.73
N GLN A 500 -17.69 -9.87 -39.33
CA GLN A 500 -18.22 -11.12 -39.86
C GLN A 500 -18.60 -11.00 -41.34
N SER A 501 -19.26 -9.92 -41.76
CA SER A 501 -19.60 -9.66 -43.16
C SER A 501 -18.37 -9.51 -44.05
N LEU A 502 -17.33 -8.81 -43.57
CA LEU A 502 -16.04 -8.71 -44.28
C LEU A 502 -15.36 -10.08 -44.40
N PHE A 503 -15.40 -10.86 -43.33
CA PHE A 503 -14.87 -12.20 -43.29
C PHE A 503 -15.59 -13.12 -44.32
N ASP A 504 -16.92 -13.11 -44.30
CA ASP A 504 -17.72 -13.93 -45.24
C ASP A 504 -17.45 -13.51 -46.68
N SER A 505 -17.37 -12.20 -46.95
CA SER A 505 -17.03 -11.67 -48.27
C SER A 505 -15.59 -12.04 -48.70
N TYR A 506 -14.63 -11.98 -47.76
CA TYR A 506 -13.25 -12.38 -48.05
C TYR A 506 -13.17 -13.87 -48.33
N LEU A 507 -13.85 -14.70 -47.55
CA LEU A 507 -13.85 -16.15 -47.71
C LEU A 507 -14.47 -16.57 -49.06
N ASP A 508 -15.62 -15.97 -49.45
CA ASP A 508 -16.26 -16.21 -50.76
C ASP A 508 -15.31 -15.85 -51.92
N ASN A 509 -14.55 -14.73 -51.80
CA ASN A 509 -13.59 -14.31 -52.84
C ASN A 509 -12.33 -15.20 -52.85
N ALA A 510 -11.79 -15.57 -51.68
CA ALA A 510 -10.61 -16.44 -51.58
C ALA A 510 -10.89 -17.86 -52.06
N GLU A 511 -12.08 -18.39 -51.80
CA GLU A 511 -12.55 -19.68 -52.35
C GLU A 511 -12.63 -19.65 -53.87
N ALA A 512 -13.31 -18.63 -54.40
CA ALA A 512 -13.46 -18.47 -55.85
C ALA A 512 -12.11 -18.28 -56.55
N HIS A 513 -11.17 -17.56 -55.92
CA HIS A 513 -9.81 -17.40 -56.46
C HIS A 513 -9.04 -18.72 -56.46
N THR A 514 -9.08 -19.49 -55.36
CA THR A 514 -8.34 -20.75 -55.18
C THR A 514 -8.90 -21.85 -56.12
N THR A 515 -10.23 -21.90 -56.28
CA THR A 515 -10.89 -22.89 -57.15
C THR A 515 -11.00 -22.45 -58.60
N ARG A 516 -10.56 -21.23 -58.95
CA ARG A 516 -10.74 -20.60 -60.27
C ARG A 516 -12.20 -20.54 -60.70
N ALA A 517 -13.13 -20.45 -59.75
CA ALA A 517 -14.56 -20.35 -59.99
C ALA A 517 -15.00 -18.88 -60.06
N LYS A 518 -16.23 -18.64 -60.51
CA LYS A 518 -16.90 -17.34 -60.41
C LYS A 518 -17.78 -17.30 -59.15
N ILE A 519 -17.87 -16.17 -58.52
CA ILE A 519 -18.78 -15.96 -57.39
C ILE A 519 -20.19 -15.76 -57.95
N LYS A 520 -21.16 -16.53 -57.45
CA LYS A 520 -22.59 -16.33 -57.72
C LYS A 520 -23.21 -15.49 -56.65
N ASP A 521 -23.68 -14.31 -57.00
CA ASP A 521 -24.43 -13.45 -56.06
C ASP A 521 -25.71 -14.17 -55.61
N LYS A 522 -25.91 -14.23 -54.28
CA LYS A 522 -27.04 -14.96 -53.68
C LYS A 522 -28.40 -14.34 -54.01
N ILE A 523 -28.45 -13.05 -54.36
CA ILE A 523 -29.68 -12.27 -54.61
C ILE A 523 -29.91 -12.10 -56.11
N THR A 524 -28.90 -11.58 -56.86
CA THR A 524 -29.03 -11.24 -58.28
C THR A 524 -28.74 -12.43 -59.21
N LYS A 525 -28.12 -13.50 -58.70
CA LYS A 525 -27.63 -14.68 -59.44
C LYS A 525 -26.61 -14.36 -60.54
N GLU A 526 -26.09 -13.14 -60.60
CA GLU A 526 -25.04 -12.74 -61.50
C GLU A 526 -23.70 -13.39 -61.16
N GLU A 527 -22.94 -13.80 -62.17
CA GLU A 527 -21.61 -14.35 -61.98
C GLU A 527 -20.56 -13.25 -62.12
N ARG A 528 -19.75 -13.02 -61.04
CA ARG A 528 -18.62 -12.07 -61.04
C ARG A 528 -17.30 -12.76 -60.78
N LYS A 529 -16.20 -12.15 -61.26
CA LYS A 529 -14.85 -12.58 -60.88
C LYS A 529 -14.54 -12.22 -59.42
N PRO A 530 -13.63 -12.96 -58.77
CA PRO A 530 -13.14 -12.58 -57.45
C PRO A 530 -12.59 -11.15 -57.44
N ASP A 531 -12.89 -10.39 -56.40
CA ASP A 531 -12.37 -9.03 -56.21
C ASP A 531 -10.98 -9.10 -55.55
N GLU A 532 -9.96 -9.11 -56.43
CA GLU A 532 -8.56 -9.15 -55.97
C GLU A 532 -8.14 -7.88 -55.26
N GLY A 533 -8.72 -6.73 -55.60
CA GLY A 533 -8.43 -5.46 -54.95
C GLY A 533 -8.91 -5.44 -53.48
N PHE A 534 -10.13 -5.94 -53.27
CA PHE A 534 -10.69 -6.08 -51.92
C PHE A 534 -9.86 -7.04 -51.05
N MET A 535 -9.52 -8.22 -51.55
CA MET A 535 -8.68 -9.15 -50.79
C MET A 535 -7.30 -8.57 -50.51
N ALA A 536 -6.68 -7.93 -51.50
CA ALA A 536 -5.38 -7.30 -51.35
C ALA A 536 -5.37 -6.20 -50.29
N SER A 537 -6.42 -5.39 -50.20
CA SER A 537 -6.54 -4.31 -49.20
C SER A 537 -6.59 -4.82 -47.76
N ILE A 538 -7.12 -6.01 -47.51
CA ILE A 538 -7.13 -6.68 -46.22
C ILE A 538 -5.77 -7.33 -45.94
N GLU A 539 -5.20 -8.03 -46.92
CA GLU A 539 -3.92 -8.76 -46.81
C GLU A 539 -2.73 -7.81 -46.55
N GLU A 540 -2.74 -6.62 -47.15
CA GLU A 540 -1.71 -5.59 -46.95
C GLU A 540 -1.61 -5.11 -45.50
N GLN A 541 -2.70 -5.15 -44.74
CA GLN A 541 -2.72 -4.71 -43.33
C GLN A 541 -1.82 -5.58 -42.42
N ILE A 542 -1.54 -6.81 -42.83
CA ILE A 542 -0.64 -7.74 -42.13
C ILE A 542 0.66 -7.99 -42.89
N GLY A 543 0.97 -7.15 -43.87
CA GLY A 543 2.21 -7.24 -44.65
C GLY A 543 2.26 -8.37 -45.67
N VAL A 544 1.11 -8.99 -46.04
CA VAL A 544 1.02 -10.01 -47.07
C VAL A 544 0.92 -9.32 -48.43
N THR A 545 2.00 -9.36 -49.19
CA THR A 545 2.12 -8.65 -50.50
C THR A 545 2.69 -9.54 -51.59
N GLY A 546 2.42 -9.21 -52.85
CA GLY A 546 3.01 -9.88 -54.00
C GLY A 546 2.71 -11.38 -54.09
N SER A 547 3.74 -12.20 -54.28
CA SER A 547 3.63 -13.66 -54.44
C SER A 547 3.18 -14.42 -53.18
N SER A 548 3.21 -13.80 -52.01
CA SER A 548 2.75 -14.44 -50.76
C SER A 548 1.23 -14.47 -50.60
N ARG A 549 0.48 -13.68 -51.42
CA ARG A 549 -0.98 -13.60 -51.35
C ARG A 549 -1.66 -14.93 -51.72
N ASP A 550 -1.20 -15.58 -52.76
CA ASP A 550 -1.81 -16.85 -53.21
C ASP A 550 -1.64 -17.97 -52.17
N GLY A 551 -0.48 -18.01 -51.52
CA GLY A 551 -0.23 -18.92 -50.41
C GLY A 551 -1.17 -18.64 -49.23
N PHE A 552 -1.29 -17.39 -48.81
CA PHE A 552 -2.16 -16.98 -47.70
C PHE A 552 -3.64 -17.31 -47.97
N ARG A 553 -4.14 -17.02 -49.18
CA ARG A 553 -5.52 -17.34 -49.59
C ARG A 553 -5.80 -18.84 -49.58
N SER A 554 -4.83 -19.63 -50.03
CA SER A 554 -4.91 -21.10 -50.03
C SER A 554 -4.94 -21.63 -48.58
N ASP A 555 -4.08 -21.12 -47.69
CA ASP A 555 -4.02 -21.54 -46.30
C ASP A 555 -5.31 -21.21 -45.54
N VAL A 556 -5.84 -19.99 -45.70
CA VAL A 556 -7.12 -19.57 -45.13
C VAL A 556 -8.24 -20.50 -45.59
N THR A 557 -8.35 -20.75 -46.90
CA THR A 557 -9.42 -21.56 -47.47
C THR A 557 -9.32 -23.01 -46.98
N ALA A 558 -8.14 -23.60 -47.01
CA ALA A 558 -7.91 -24.97 -46.53
C ALA A 558 -8.24 -25.14 -45.04
N TYR A 559 -7.83 -24.18 -44.20
CA TYR A 559 -8.10 -24.18 -42.75
C TYR A 559 -9.59 -24.10 -42.47
N MET A 560 -10.30 -23.17 -43.13
CA MET A 560 -11.73 -22.96 -42.94
C MET A 560 -12.55 -24.17 -43.35
N PHE A 561 -12.24 -24.77 -44.50
CA PHE A 561 -12.89 -25.99 -44.97
C PHE A 561 -12.65 -27.18 -44.00
N ALA A 562 -11.45 -27.31 -43.46
CA ALA A 562 -11.17 -28.36 -42.48
C ALA A 562 -12.04 -28.20 -41.22
N LYS A 563 -12.27 -26.97 -40.76
CA LYS A 563 -13.13 -26.67 -39.62
C LYS A 563 -14.61 -26.91 -39.91
N MET A 564 -15.11 -26.45 -41.08
CA MET A 564 -16.49 -26.68 -41.51
C MET A 564 -16.83 -28.17 -41.63
N ARG A 565 -15.90 -28.99 -42.15
CA ARG A 565 -16.06 -30.45 -42.24
C ARG A 565 -16.18 -31.15 -40.88
N ARG A 566 -15.63 -30.54 -39.82
CA ARG A 566 -15.78 -31.03 -38.46
C ARG A 566 -17.06 -30.56 -37.76
N GLY A 567 -17.91 -29.80 -38.47
CA GLY A 567 -19.15 -29.24 -37.90
C GLY A 567 -18.93 -28.06 -36.96
N GLU A 568 -17.74 -27.48 -36.98
CA GLU A 568 -17.44 -26.30 -36.16
C GLU A 568 -18.02 -25.04 -36.83
N LYS A 569 -18.62 -24.13 -36.01
CA LYS A 569 -19.05 -22.83 -36.52
C LYS A 569 -17.83 -21.97 -36.82
N VAL A 570 -17.73 -21.45 -38.03
CA VAL A 570 -16.65 -20.62 -38.51
C VAL A 570 -17.04 -19.14 -38.37
N SER A 571 -16.18 -18.34 -37.79
CA SER A 571 -16.32 -16.90 -37.62
C SER A 571 -15.01 -16.19 -37.97
N PHE A 572 -15.04 -14.86 -38.03
CA PHE A 572 -13.83 -14.07 -38.27
C PHE A 572 -12.75 -14.29 -37.18
N LYS A 573 -13.13 -14.78 -35.98
CA LYS A 573 -12.22 -15.12 -34.87
C LYS A 573 -11.55 -16.50 -35.02
N THR A 574 -11.92 -17.30 -36.02
CA THR A 574 -11.50 -18.70 -36.13
C THR A 574 -10.04 -18.87 -36.59
N TYR A 575 -9.52 -17.94 -37.40
CA TYR A 575 -8.16 -17.99 -37.93
C TYR A 575 -7.43 -16.68 -37.58
N GLU A 576 -6.47 -16.75 -36.67
CA GLU A 576 -5.77 -15.60 -36.07
C GLU A 576 -5.17 -14.64 -37.13
N PRO A 577 -4.46 -15.09 -38.19
CA PRO A 577 -3.90 -14.17 -39.17
C PRO A 577 -4.96 -13.36 -39.92
N LEU A 578 -6.07 -14.00 -40.36
CA LEU A 578 -7.15 -13.31 -41.04
C LEU A 578 -7.96 -12.40 -40.13
N LYS A 579 -8.16 -12.83 -38.88
CA LYS A 579 -8.73 -11.99 -37.80
C LYS A 579 -7.94 -10.70 -37.68
N ASN A 580 -6.62 -10.79 -37.51
CA ASN A 580 -5.73 -9.63 -37.34
C ASN A 580 -5.77 -8.73 -38.62
N ALA A 581 -5.86 -9.30 -39.81
CA ALA A 581 -5.99 -8.55 -41.04
C ALA A 581 -7.31 -7.75 -41.10
N ILE A 582 -8.44 -8.38 -40.77
CA ILE A 582 -9.76 -7.75 -40.80
C ILE A 582 -9.83 -6.68 -39.69
N GLU A 583 -9.33 -6.97 -38.48
CA GLU A 583 -9.27 -6.01 -37.41
C GLU A 583 -8.44 -4.77 -37.76
N SER A 584 -7.25 -4.97 -38.34
CA SER A 584 -6.40 -3.88 -38.80
C SER A 584 -7.05 -3.07 -39.96
N TYR A 585 -7.75 -3.73 -40.87
CA TYR A 585 -8.49 -3.07 -41.93
C TYR A 585 -9.63 -2.19 -41.37
N LEU A 586 -10.39 -2.69 -40.40
CA LEU A 586 -11.42 -1.93 -39.70
C LEU A 586 -10.84 -0.73 -38.96
N ILE A 587 -9.71 -0.90 -38.27
CA ILE A 587 -9.01 0.18 -37.53
C ILE A 587 -8.54 1.28 -38.49
N SER A 588 -8.02 0.94 -39.66
CA SER A 588 -7.63 1.92 -40.69
C SER A 588 -8.82 2.76 -41.16
N SER A 589 -9.99 2.12 -41.26
CA SER A 589 -11.26 2.77 -41.58
C SER A 589 -11.71 3.77 -40.45
N VAL A 590 -11.47 3.43 -39.17
CA VAL A 590 -11.75 4.35 -38.02
C VAL A 590 -10.88 5.59 -38.08
N ARG A 591 -9.58 5.46 -38.39
CA ARG A 591 -8.68 6.62 -38.55
C ARG A 591 -9.21 7.58 -39.61
N ALA A 592 -9.78 7.08 -40.67
CA ALA A 592 -10.40 7.91 -41.72
C ALA A 592 -11.68 8.60 -41.23
N MET A 593 -12.52 7.90 -40.43
CA MET A 593 -13.75 8.47 -39.86
C MET A 593 -13.52 9.49 -38.74
N ALA A 594 -12.51 9.31 -37.89
CA ALA A 594 -12.17 10.28 -36.85
C ALA A 594 -11.77 11.64 -37.44
N ARG A 595 -11.12 11.66 -38.62
CA ARG A 595 -10.85 12.89 -39.37
C ARG A 595 -12.13 13.59 -39.86
N ILE A 596 -13.16 12.83 -40.19
CA ILE A 596 -14.46 13.36 -40.63
C ILE A 596 -15.25 13.93 -39.47
N VAL A 597 -15.22 13.26 -38.32
CA VAL A 597 -15.95 13.69 -37.08
C VAL A 597 -15.41 15.02 -36.53
N THR A 598 -14.11 15.31 -36.66
CA THR A 598 -13.51 16.55 -36.20
C THR A 598 -13.76 17.76 -37.11
N LYS A 599 -14.14 17.56 -38.37
CA LYS A 599 -14.34 18.63 -39.37
C LYS A 599 -15.80 19.02 -39.63
N SER A 600 -16.80 18.25 -39.16
CA SER A 600 -18.20 18.50 -39.52
C SER A 600 -19.10 18.76 -38.32
N LYS A 601 -19.79 19.90 -38.31
CA LYS A 601 -20.92 20.21 -37.40
C LYS A 601 -22.23 19.49 -37.80
N THR A 602 -22.25 18.81 -38.94
CA THR A 602 -23.38 18.01 -39.44
C THR A 602 -22.96 16.55 -39.46
N ARG A 603 -23.40 15.81 -38.44
CA ARG A 603 -23.23 14.37 -38.37
C ARG A 603 -24.26 13.68 -39.24
N ASP A 604 -23.84 12.76 -40.10
CA ASP A 604 -24.71 11.81 -40.83
C ASP A 604 -25.38 10.87 -39.81
N GLU A 605 -26.62 10.47 -40.02
CA GLU A 605 -27.37 9.57 -39.12
C GLU A 605 -26.60 8.27 -38.83
N GLU A 606 -25.90 7.72 -39.84
CA GLU A 606 -25.06 6.53 -39.71
C GLU A 606 -23.87 6.76 -38.79
N GLN A 607 -23.21 7.92 -38.86
CA GLN A 607 -22.08 8.28 -38.01
C GLN A 607 -22.51 8.49 -36.54
N THR A 608 -23.71 9.03 -36.33
CA THR A 608 -24.28 9.23 -35.00
C THR A 608 -24.60 7.89 -34.35
N ARG A 609 -25.18 6.94 -35.10
CA ARG A 609 -25.46 5.59 -34.62
C ARG A 609 -24.16 4.86 -34.28
N LYS A 610 -23.17 4.93 -35.14
CA LYS A 610 -21.83 4.33 -34.94
C LYS A 610 -21.17 4.84 -33.65
N HIS A 611 -21.20 6.15 -33.42
CA HIS A 611 -20.66 6.75 -32.20
C HIS A 611 -21.41 6.26 -30.95
N SER A 612 -22.75 6.20 -31.00
CA SER A 612 -23.57 5.72 -29.89
C SER A 612 -23.27 4.25 -29.53
N ASP A 613 -23.10 3.39 -30.54
CA ASP A 613 -22.78 1.98 -30.35
C ASP A 613 -21.41 1.81 -29.69
N MET A 614 -20.42 2.58 -30.11
CA MET A 614 -19.07 2.56 -29.52
C MET A 614 -19.08 3.07 -28.08
N VAL A 615 -19.78 4.16 -27.77
CA VAL A 615 -19.96 4.66 -26.40
C VAL A 615 -20.63 3.59 -25.53
N SER A 616 -21.64 2.89 -26.06
CA SER A 616 -22.32 1.81 -25.34
C SER A 616 -21.39 0.66 -24.98
N VAL A 617 -20.49 0.28 -25.89
CA VAL A 617 -19.45 -0.73 -25.63
C VAL A 617 -18.46 -0.22 -24.56
N MET A 618 -18.02 1.03 -24.66
CA MET A 618 -17.11 1.61 -23.66
C MET A 618 -17.73 1.63 -22.26
N ILE A 619 -19.02 1.91 -22.15
CA ILE A 619 -19.72 1.88 -20.87
C ILE A 619 -19.82 0.45 -20.33
N LYS A 620 -20.26 -0.49 -21.19
CA LYS A 620 -20.59 -1.86 -20.77
C LYS A 620 -19.35 -2.70 -20.48
N ASP A 621 -18.34 -2.64 -21.34
CA ASP A 621 -17.22 -3.57 -21.32
C ASP A 621 -15.96 -2.97 -20.66
N TYR A 622 -15.81 -1.63 -20.65
CA TYR A 622 -14.63 -0.94 -20.13
C TYR A 622 -14.90 -0.09 -18.88
N GLY A 623 -16.18 0.08 -18.46
CA GLY A 623 -16.52 0.76 -17.22
C GLY A 623 -16.47 2.28 -17.27
N TYR A 624 -16.55 2.90 -18.45
CA TYR A 624 -16.69 4.34 -18.61
C TYR A 624 -18.10 4.81 -18.21
N SER A 625 -18.25 6.08 -17.83
CA SER A 625 -19.55 6.75 -17.86
C SER A 625 -19.80 7.31 -19.28
N ALA A 626 -21.04 7.66 -19.59
CA ALA A 626 -21.37 8.27 -20.89
C ALA A 626 -20.54 9.54 -21.14
N GLU A 627 -20.43 10.39 -20.12
CA GLU A 627 -19.69 11.66 -20.17
C GLU A 627 -18.19 11.44 -20.31
N SER A 628 -17.62 10.46 -19.59
CA SER A 628 -16.19 10.17 -19.66
C SER A 628 -15.80 9.51 -20.99
N ALA A 629 -16.67 8.65 -21.54
CA ALA A 629 -16.46 8.04 -22.85
C ALA A 629 -16.46 9.10 -23.96
N GLU A 630 -17.41 10.04 -23.95
CA GLU A 630 -17.46 11.12 -24.92
C GLU A 630 -16.21 12.02 -24.83
N GLU A 631 -15.80 12.43 -23.64
CA GLU A 631 -14.62 13.27 -23.43
C GLU A 631 -13.35 12.61 -23.98
N ILE A 632 -13.18 11.32 -23.70
CA ILE A 632 -12.02 10.55 -24.13
C ILE A 632 -12.01 10.32 -25.65
N LEU A 633 -13.18 10.08 -26.26
CA LEU A 633 -13.27 9.97 -27.71
C LEU A 633 -12.93 11.28 -28.42
N ILE A 634 -13.39 12.42 -27.90
CA ILE A 634 -13.02 13.75 -28.42
C ILE A 634 -11.52 13.98 -28.26
N PHE A 635 -10.95 13.63 -27.12
CA PHE A 635 -9.51 13.75 -26.90
C PHE A 635 -8.69 12.87 -27.84
N ALA A 636 -9.09 11.61 -28.02
CA ALA A 636 -8.44 10.68 -28.93
C ALA A 636 -8.51 11.18 -30.38
N ALA A 637 -9.67 11.67 -30.83
CA ALA A 637 -9.85 12.24 -32.16
C ALA A 637 -8.92 13.42 -32.43
N ASN A 638 -8.68 14.24 -31.41
CA ASN A 638 -7.81 15.41 -31.51
C ASN A 638 -6.30 15.11 -31.43
N ASN A 639 -5.90 14.00 -30.84
CA ASN A 639 -4.49 13.72 -30.54
C ASN A 639 -3.92 12.49 -31.28
N LEU A 640 -4.71 11.44 -31.53
CA LEU A 640 -4.23 10.23 -32.21
C LEU A 640 -4.17 10.36 -33.73
N TRP A 641 -5.01 11.22 -34.32
CA TRP A 641 -5.21 11.21 -35.78
C TRP A 641 -4.98 12.57 -36.45
N ARG A 642 -4.28 13.50 -35.77
CA ARG A 642 -3.98 14.85 -36.34
C ARG A 642 -2.87 14.85 -37.38
N ASP A 643 -1.91 13.89 -37.32
CA ASP A 643 -0.66 13.95 -38.07
C ASP A 643 -0.45 12.71 -39.03
N SER A 644 -1.49 12.02 -39.41
CA SER A 644 -1.40 10.90 -40.36
C SER A 644 -2.07 11.20 -41.67
#